data_aff1048683a99fce2b9fcf85aa506c43
#
_entry.id   aff1048683a99fce2b9fcf85aa506c43
#
_cell.length_a   1.000
_cell.length_b   1.000
_cell.length_c   1.000
_cell.angle_alpha   90.00
_cell.angle_beta   90.00
_cell.angle_gamma   90.00
#
_symmetry.space_group_name_H-M   'P 1'
#
loop_
_entity.id
_entity.type
_entity.pdbx_description
1 polymer ?
#
loop_
_entity_poly.entity_id
_entity_poly.type
_entity_poly.pdbx_seq_one_letter_code
_entity_poly.pdbx_strand_id
1 'polypeptide(L)'
;MKKINFPLLLGSIIVIFLAIVAFYPEFFTSKDPLFEEAPKYIEYKEEGEWVKKFAYNPMPPNKDNIFGTDDAGRDVYSRLVYGTRNTLKLALLIGIFRMILALPLGLAAGMGIKFISNIIKIFNTFFTAIPMLLFSFVILNIGYFRNLQMDKSIFAFAIVLTIVGWAKLAGIIEDSTRMVMEEDFIEGEIAIGKTKLQIARQNVLPHILPTSISLFFKEMGMALFLIAQLAVLEIFVGVTRSINELAFKANYAMNLEPEWGGSLSRIAENVEKYQATYWMTLYPILVFSIAIIGINLTGEGLKIEFQKRDSRVISSIRKIGYLISPKMFISQIKDIKKYYKPVIIKSLIIIGIITWAIIPWHPSLYEFDIDQAKLHLEELTKDKYGGRVAGTEGGYLAGEYIIDTLKSYGYQVNTLDISLIETTDKIKNESFAQKPKTLTPVVIESGCIKLKDDKGEDKTYYLNQDFTIISVSKNIFNDTPEEELHYKGVAAEPENIINIPEGTEFFSIERNFNGLGNESQNTTNNPNNKAVSDIQFILSEGYNTNTNVYLSESTIIVPFDNLRLELEAGYREVEIDLDYPEMPKYNGRNITAFLPGKDKTYEDPGELILIGASYDGVHINETQSTHAMTATPTAISLEVARMLSIAKEPLEKSIQFIFWDNEYDFMKYSNVDGSYDYNITRNIPVNMAISHKYYYFDISYPGYSKDENLNIITAKAQIREKSNYLMGLGMEKRLKQMDVKYQRFHNDYTTTKAMNNLSLNALSSVAIGNSSTEGVNSSIDILENVNYKKMKDIGQIILDTMTMNSYMMD
;
A
#
# COMPACT_ATOMS: atom_id res chain seq x y z
N MET A 1 32.65 -14.00 -49.67
CA MET A 1 32.15 -13.18 -48.53
C MET A 1 30.99 -13.92 -47.87
N LYS A 2 31.09 -14.31 -46.58
CA LYS A 2 29.93 -14.90 -45.86
C LYS A 2 28.89 -13.81 -45.72
N LYS A 3 27.66 -14.06 -46.29
CA LYS A 3 26.53 -13.11 -46.15
C LYS A 3 26.20 -12.95 -44.67
N ILE A 4 26.29 -11.72 -44.18
CA ILE A 4 25.88 -11.36 -42.80
C ILE A 4 24.40 -11.65 -42.66
N ASN A 5 24.01 -12.29 -41.55
CA ASN A 5 22.61 -12.51 -41.22
C ASN A 5 22.06 -11.20 -40.65
N PHE A 6 21.60 -10.33 -41.55
CA PHE A 6 21.11 -8.99 -41.18
C PHE A 6 19.91 -9.03 -40.23
N PRO A 7 18.88 -9.91 -40.40
CA PRO A 7 17.78 -10.05 -39.45
C PRO A 7 18.26 -10.37 -38.03
N LEU A 8 19.21 -11.32 -37.89
CA LEU A 8 19.74 -11.66 -36.57
C LEU A 8 20.51 -10.52 -35.94
N LEU A 9 21.35 -9.82 -36.74
CA LEU A 9 22.15 -8.71 -36.23
C LEU A 9 21.25 -7.58 -35.72
N LEU A 10 20.33 -7.10 -36.56
CA LEU A 10 19.46 -5.99 -36.22
C LEU A 10 18.50 -6.35 -35.09
N GLY A 11 17.87 -7.53 -35.16
CA GLY A 11 16.98 -8.02 -34.12
C GLY A 11 17.68 -8.17 -32.77
N SER A 12 18.90 -8.75 -32.75
CA SER A 12 19.67 -8.90 -31.51
C SER A 12 20.09 -7.55 -30.91
N ILE A 13 20.45 -6.56 -31.71
CA ILE A 13 20.77 -5.22 -31.20
C ILE A 13 19.54 -4.63 -30.50
N ILE A 14 18.38 -4.68 -31.12
CA ILE A 14 17.14 -4.14 -30.54
C ILE A 14 16.78 -4.90 -29.25
N VAL A 15 16.81 -6.24 -29.26
CA VAL A 15 16.45 -7.05 -28.07
C VAL A 15 17.43 -6.82 -26.92
N ILE A 16 18.75 -6.75 -27.19
CA ILE A 16 19.75 -6.46 -26.18
C ILE A 16 19.56 -5.04 -25.62
N PHE A 17 19.31 -4.06 -26.48
CA PHE A 17 19.03 -2.69 -26.04
C PHE A 17 17.79 -2.64 -25.11
N LEU A 18 16.69 -3.26 -25.52
CA LEU A 18 15.47 -3.34 -24.69
C LEU A 18 15.72 -4.08 -23.37
N ALA A 19 16.54 -5.12 -23.38
CA ALA A 19 16.94 -5.81 -22.15
C ALA A 19 17.75 -4.89 -21.22
N ILE A 20 18.70 -4.11 -21.75
CA ILE A 20 19.46 -3.14 -20.96
C ILE A 20 18.52 -2.10 -20.35
N VAL A 21 17.59 -1.54 -21.11
CA VAL A 21 16.58 -0.60 -20.63
C VAL A 21 15.69 -1.23 -19.52
N ALA A 22 15.29 -2.49 -19.69
CA ALA A 22 14.45 -3.19 -18.71
C ALA A 22 15.18 -3.46 -17.38
N PHE A 23 16.51 -3.73 -17.42
CA PHE A 23 17.30 -4.00 -16.22
C PHE A 23 17.81 -2.76 -15.52
N TYR A 24 18.14 -1.71 -16.29
CA TYR A 24 18.75 -0.47 -15.80
C TYR A 24 18.02 0.77 -16.33
N PRO A 25 16.71 0.97 -16.03
CA PRO A 25 15.96 2.11 -16.52
C PRO A 25 16.53 3.45 -16.02
N GLU A 26 17.12 3.47 -14.82
CA GLU A 26 17.71 4.65 -14.19
C GLU A 26 18.88 5.25 -15.02
N PHE A 27 19.51 4.42 -15.86
CA PHE A 27 20.57 4.89 -16.75
C PHE A 27 20.05 5.75 -17.91
N PHE A 28 18.77 5.61 -18.26
CA PHE A 28 18.15 6.28 -19.39
C PHE A 28 17.32 7.49 -18.99
N THR A 29 16.87 7.55 -17.76
CA THR A 29 16.11 8.67 -17.21
C THR A 29 16.31 8.80 -15.70
N SER A 30 16.51 10.05 -15.26
CA SER A 30 16.54 10.41 -13.85
C SER A 30 15.17 10.82 -13.32
N LYS A 31 14.14 10.89 -14.19
CA LYS A 31 12.80 11.29 -13.79
C LYS A 31 11.98 10.10 -13.31
N ASP A 32 11.27 10.30 -12.21
CA ASP A 32 10.29 9.36 -11.72
C ASP A 32 9.13 9.21 -12.72
N PRO A 33 8.82 7.99 -13.21
CA PRO A 33 7.72 7.73 -14.14
C PRO A 33 6.34 7.97 -13.53
N LEU A 34 6.27 8.23 -12.24
CA LEU A 34 5.06 8.32 -11.44
C LEU A 34 4.77 9.74 -10.99
N PHE A 35 5.78 10.62 -11.08
CA PHE A 35 5.66 12.02 -10.68
C PHE A 35 4.66 12.76 -11.58
N GLU A 36 3.66 13.37 -10.95
CA GLU A 36 2.63 14.16 -11.62
C GLU A 36 3.01 15.65 -11.55
N GLU A 37 3.51 16.19 -12.67
CA GLU A 37 3.85 17.62 -12.76
C GLU A 37 2.59 18.49 -12.73
N ALA A 38 2.62 19.55 -11.91
CA ALA A 38 1.58 20.57 -11.93
C ALA A 38 1.70 21.45 -13.19
N PRO A 39 0.59 22.12 -13.63
CA PRO A 39 0.65 23.13 -14.67
C PRO A 39 1.73 24.15 -14.38
N LYS A 40 2.59 24.43 -15.36
CA LYS A 40 3.75 25.32 -15.21
C LYS A 40 4.10 26.05 -16.51
N TYR A 41 4.98 27.04 -16.42
CA TYR A 41 5.59 27.64 -17.60
C TYR A 41 6.60 26.67 -18.20
N ILE A 42 6.42 26.29 -19.48
CA ILE A 42 7.33 25.44 -20.23
C ILE A 42 7.98 26.19 -21.39
N GLU A 43 9.19 25.79 -21.77
CA GLU A 43 9.83 26.20 -23.01
C GLU A 43 9.71 25.05 -24.01
N TYR A 44 8.94 25.28 -25.08
CA TYR A 44 8.77 24.31 -26.15
C TYR A 44 8.99 24.97 -27.51
N LYS A 45 9.18 24.15 -28.55
CA LYS A 45 9.51 24.62 -29.88
C LYS A 45 8.24 24.78 -30.69
N GLU A 46 7.94 26.05 -31.12
CA GLU A 46 6.82 26.39 -31.99
C GLU A 46 7.41 27.05 -33.25
N GLU A 47 7.08 26.54 -34.44
CA GLU A 47 7.61 27.00 -35.74
C GLU A 47 9.14 27.13 -35.81
N GLY A 48 9.89 26.40 -35.01
CA GLY A 48 11.36 26.40 -34.98
C GLY A 48 11.98 27.30 -33.92
N GLU A 49 11.21 28.16 -33.25
CA GLU A 49 11.64 29.03 -32.17
C GLU A 49 11.24 28.52 -30.79
N TRP A 50 12.05 28.85 -29.77
CA TRP A 50 11.72 28.49 -28.38
C TRP A 50 10.79 29.54 -27.79
N VAL A 51 9.57 29.12 -27.44
CA VAL A 51 8.51 29.96 -26.85
C VAL A 51 8.25 29.52 -25.42
N LYS A 52 8.16 30.49 -24.50
CA LYS A 52 7.78 30.24 -23.11
C LYS A 52 6.30 30.52 -22.90
N LYS A 53 5.54 29.49 -22.53
CA LYS A 53 4.07 29.60 -22.33
C LYS A 53 3.65 28.79 -21.13
N PHE A 54 2.60 29.24 -20.44
CA PHE A 54 1.97 28.46 -19.39
C PHE A 54 1.20 27.28 -20.01
N ALA A 55 1.49 26.07 -19.57
CA ALA A 55 0.89 24.86 -20.10
C ALA A 55 0.18 24.06 -19.01
N TYR A 56 -0.98 23.53 -19.37
CA TYR A 56 -1.75 22.56 -18.60
C TYR A 56 -1.41 21.13 -19.05
N ASN A 57 -1.68 20.16 -18.21
CA ASN A 57 -1.55 18.75 -18.58
C ASN A 57 -2.66 18.32 -19.57
N PRO A 58 -2.34 17.54 -20.61
CA PRO A 58 -0.99 17.03 -20.97
C PRO A 58 -0.12 18.11 -21.62
N MET A 59 1.13 18.28 -21.13
CA MET A 59 2.09 19.24 -21.67
C MET A 59 2.76 18.68 -22.92
N PRO A 60 2.96 19.49 -23.99
CA PRO A 60 3.66 19.06 -25.19
C PRO A 60 5.14 18.76 -24.90
N PRO A 61 5.84 18.03 -25.80
CA PRO A 61 7.27 17.84 -25.72
C PRO A 61 8.00 19.17 -25.51
N ASN A 62 8.85 19.23 -24.49
CA ASN A 62 9.55 20.44 -24.07
C ASN A 62 10.94 20.09 -23.53
N LYS A 63 11.72 21.08 -23.05
CA LYS A 63 13.08 20.84 -22.56
C LYS A 63 13.13 19.88 -21.36
N ASP A 64 12.12 19.98 -20.47
CA ASP A 64 12.07 19.14 -19.27
C ASP A 64 11.51 17.76 -19.58
N ASN A 65 10.49 17.68 -20.44
CA ASN A 65 9.79 16.46 -20.82
C ASN A 65 9.93 16.21 -22.33
N ILE A 66 10.96 15.44 -22.71
CA ILE A 66 11.36 15.21 -24.11
C ILE A 66 10.19 14.63 -24.95
N PHE A 67 9.39 13.75 -24.36
CA PHE A 67 8.21 13.16 -25.00
C PHE A 67 6.89 13.76 -24.49
N GLY A 68 6.95 14.92 -23.78
CA GLY A 68 5.79 15.54 -23.16
C GLY A 68 5.30 14.77 -21.93
N THR A 69 4.14 15.21 -21.42
CA THR A 69 3.47 14.54 -20.29
C THR A 69 2.16 13.87 -20.72
N ASP A 70 1.67 12.97 -19.89
CA ASP A 70 0.30 12.45 -20.02
C ASP A 70 -0.73 13.37 -19.32
N ASP A 71 -2.01 12.99 -19.33
CA ASP A 71 -3.10 13.78 -18.75
C ASP A 71 -2.95 14.02 -17.24
N ALA A 72 -2.23 13.14 -16.53
CA ALA A 72 -1.90 13.31 -15.13
C ALA A 72 -0.63 14.13 -14.89
N GLY A 73 0.03 14.61 -15.94
CA GLY A 73 1.30 15.35 -15.82
C GLY A 73 2.53 14.47 -15.67
N ARG A 74 2.43 13.14 -15.94
CA ARG A 74 3.55 12.22 -15.81
C ARG A 74 4.40 12.22 -17.09
N ASP A 75 5.72 12.16 -16.94
CA ASP A 75 6.64 12.15 -18.08
C ASP A 75 6.49 10.88 -18.93
N VAL A 76 6.12 11.06 -20.21
CA VAL A 76 5.86 9.92 -21.13
C VAL A 76 7.14 9.12 -21.39
N TYR A 77 8.29 9.77 -21.53
CA TYR A 77 9.56 9.08 -21.77
C TYR A 77 9.93 8.15 -20.61
N SER A 78 9.90 8.66 -19.38
CA SER A 78 10.18 7.87 -18.19
C SER A 78 9.23 6.68 -18.03
N ARG A 79 7.93 6.88 -18.28
CA ARG A 79 6.93 5.81 -18.25
C ARG A 79 7.20 4.71 -19.27
N LEU A 80 7.66 5.05 -20.47
CA LEU A 80 8.02 4.06 -21.48
C LEU A 80 9.30 3.30 -21.11
N VAL A 81 10.30 4.01 -20.59
CA VAL A 81 11.57 3.42 -20.14
C VAL A 81 11.32 2.41 -18.98
N TYR A 82 10.67 2.83 -17.91
CA TYR A 82 10.39 1.96 -16.77
C TYR A 82 9.36 0.87 -17.10
N GLY A 83 8.39 1.18 -17.98
CA GLY A 83 7.38 0.23 -18.45
C GLY A 83 7.94 -0.92 -19.28
N THR A 84 9.14 -0.75 -19.86
CA THR A 84 9.83 -1.79 -20.63
C THR A 84 9.95 -3.10 -19.84
N ARG A 85 10.33 -3.01 -18.57
CA ARG A 85 10.51 -4.17 -17.69
C ARG A 85 9.22 -4.99 -17.55
N ASN A 86 8.10 -4.36 -17.21
CA ASN A 86 6.83 -5.03 -16.96
C ASN A 86 6.26 -5.64 -18.24
N THR A 87 6.30 -4.89 -19.33
CA THR A 87 5.77 -5.34 -20.62
C THR A 87 6.58 -6.50 -21.21
N LEU A 88 7.92 -6.43 -21.17
CA LEU A 88 8.78 -7.52 -21.64
C LEU A 88 8.68 -8.76 -20.74
N LYS A 89 8.58 -8.59 -19.42
CA LYS A 89 8.34 -9.68 -18.45
C LYS A 89 7.05 -10.43 -18.80
N LEU A 90 5.97 -9.72 -19.07
CA LEU A 90 4.69 -10.32 -19.47
C LEU A 90 4.83 -11.10 -20.78
N ALA A 91 5.39 -10.49 -21.83
CA ALA A 91 5.58 -11.15 -23.13
C ALA A 91 6.47 -12.40 -23.04
N LEU A 92 7.55 -12.33 -22.23
CA LEU A 92 8.45 -13.45 -21.98
C LEU A 92 7.71 -14.61 -21.27
N LEU A 93 6.94 -14.31 -20.24
CA LEU A 93 6.16 -15.33 -19.50
C LEU A 93 5.14 -16.01 -20.40
N ILE A 94 4.43 -15.25 -21.23
CA ILE A 94 3.47 -15.82 -22.21
C ILE A 94 4.20 -16.77 -23.17
N GLY A 95 5.33 -16.32 -23.73
CA GLY A 95 6.14 -17.16 -24.64
C GLY A 95 6.64 -18.44 -23.97
N ILE A 96 7.14 -18.34 -22.74
CA ILE A 96 7.60 -19.51 -21.96
C ILE A 96 6.44 -20.46 -21.67
N PHE A 97 5.33 -19.96 -21.15
CA PHE A 97 4.18 -20.80 -20.77
C PHE A 97 3.54 -21.49 -21.98
N ARG A 98 3.40 -20.75 -23.12
CA ARG A 98 2.95 -21.35 -24.37
C ARG A 98 3.88 -22.47 -24.85
N MET A 99 5.20 -22.24 -24.76
CA MET A 99 6.20 -23.23 -25.18
C MET A 99 6.21 -24.45 -24.27
N ILE A 100 6.14 -24.27 -22.94
CA ILE A 100 6.07 -25.36 -21.96
C ILE A 100 4.85 -26.25 -22.21
N LEU A 101 3.72 -25.66 -22.61
CA LEU A 101 2.50 -26.40 -22.89
C LEU A 101 2.53 -27.03 -24.30
N ALA A 102 2.90 -26.25 -25.30
CA ALA A 102 2.80 -26.65 -26.72
C ALA A 102 3.87 -27.64 -27.15
N LEU A 103 5.12 -27.52 -26.66
CA LEU A 103 6.22 -28.36 -27.10
C LEU A 103 6.02 -29.87 -26.76
N PRO A 104 5.71 -30.24 -25.47
CA PRO A 104 5.46 -31.66 -25.16
C PRO A 104 4.18 -32.21 -25.82
N LEU A 105 3.11 -31.42 -25.93
CA LEU A 105 1.85 -31.86 -26.53
C LEU A 105 2.01 -32.02 -28.05
N GLY A 106 2.65 -31.06 -28.73
CA GLY A 106 2.92 -31.13 -30.16
C GLY A 106 3.86 -32.28 -30.53
N LEU A 107 4.93 -32.48 -29.70
CA LEU A 107 5.82 -33.65 -29.87
C LEU A 107 5.06 -34.97 -29.72
N ALA A 108 4.25 -35.12 -28.68
CA ALA A 108 3.48 -36.34 -28.44
C ALA A 108 2.44 -36.60 -29.54
N ALA A 109 1.79 -35.56 -30.03
CA ALA A 109 0.83 -35.65 -31.16
C ALA A 109 1.52 -36.05 -32.47
N GLY A 110 2.65 -35.40 -32.80
CA GLY A 110 3.43 -35.70 -33.99
C GLY A 110 4.05 -37.09 -34.01
N MET A 111 4.32 -37.65 -32.83
CA MET A 111 4.72 -39.07 -32.68
C MET A 111 3.57 -40.08 -32.77
N GLY A 112 2.36 -39.65 -33.12
CA GLY A 112 1.24 -40.50 -33.40
C GLY A 112 0.29 -40.79 -32.27
N ILE A 113 0.33 -40.00 -31.14
CA ILE A 113 -0.68 -40.12 -30.08
C ILE A 113 -1.96 -39.38 -30.51
N LYS A 114 -2.86 -40.16 -31.16
CA LYS A 114 -4.13 -39.62 -31.77
C LYS A 114 -4.98 -38.82 -30.78
N PHE A 115 -5.06 -39.22 -29.53
CA PHE A 115 -5.83 -38.52 -28.50
C PHE A 115 -5.37 -37.09 -28.33
N ILE A 116 -4.06 -36.86 -28.19
CA ILE A 116 -3.45 -35.53 -28.02
C ILE A 116 -3.63 -34.69 -29.31
N SER A 117 -3.40 -35.31 -30.49
CA SER A 117 -3.63 -34.66 -31.77
C SER A 117 -5.06 -34.16 -31.92
N ASN A 118 -6.07 -34.99 -31.52
CA ASN A 118 -7.46 -34.58 -31.55
C ASN A 118 -7.76 -33.42 -30.59
N ILE A 119 -7.19 -33.41 -29.38
CA ILE A 119 -7.30 -32.29 -28.45
C ILE A 119 -6.74 -31.01 -29.09
N ILE A 120 -5.54 -31.06 -29.65
CA ILE A 120 -4.91 -29.91 -30.31
C ILE A 120 -5.82 -29.38 -31.42
N LYS A 121 -6.36 -30.27 -32.25
CA LYS A 121 -7.26 -29.89 -33.35
C LYS A 121 -8.55 -29.25 -32.88
N ILE A 122 -9.19 -29.79 -31.83
CA ILE A 122 -10.41 -29.24 -31.25
C ILE A 122 -10.16 -27.82 -30.75
N PHE A 123 -9.12 -27.64 -29.93
CA PHE A 123 -8.80 -26.31 -29.39
C PHE A 123 -8.33 -25.35 -30.47
N ASN A 124 -7.55 -25.82 -31.47
CA ASN A 124 -7.14 -24.98 -32.58
C ASN A 124 -8.34 -24.51 -33.43
N THR A 125 -9.30 -25.39 -33.68
CA THR A 125 -10.53 -25.04 -34.39
C THR A 125 -11.36 -24.05 -33.58
N PHE A 126 -11.50 -24.26 -32.26
CA PHE A 126 -12.22 -23.38 -31.37
C PHE A 126 -11.61 -21.96 -31.32
N PHE A 127 -10.30 -21.86 -31.12
CA PHE A 127 -9.61 -20.55 -31.06
C PHE A 127 -9.44 -19.88 -32.43
N THR A 128 -9.62 -20.64 -33.54
CA THR A 128 -9.66 -20.06 -34.87
C THR A 128 -11.04 -19.49 -35.19
N ALA A 129 -12.11 -20.12 -34.67
CA ALA A 129 -13.47 -19.66 -34.88
C ALA A 129 -13.77 -18.34 -34.11
N ILE A 130 -13.15 -18.14 -32.97
CA ILE A 130 -13.30 -16.91 -32.15
C ILE A 130 -11.98 -16.12 -32.20
N PRO A 131 -12.00 -14.84 -32.60
CA PRO A 131 -10.79 -14.02 -32.57
C PRO A 131 -10.14 -14.01 -31.19
N MET A 132 -8.84 -14.31 -31.10
CA MET A 132 -8.07 -14.36 -29.86
C MET A 132 -8.26 -13.09 -28.99
N LEU A 133 -8.33 -11.92 -29.64
CA LEU A 133 -8.54 -10.65 -28.99
C LEU A 133 -9.85 -10.61 -28.20
N LEU A 134 -10.96 -11.00 -28.85
CA LEU A 134 -12.29 -10.98 -28.23
C LEU A 134 -12.38 -11.97 -27.07
N PHE A 135 -11.83 -13.17 -27.22
CA PHE A 135 -11.84 -14.16 -26.16
C PHE A 135 -11.02 -13.70 -24.95
N SER A 136 -9.82 -13.16 -25.19
CA SER A 136 -8.98 -12.60 -24.14
C SER A 136 -9.62 -11.40 -23.47
N PHE A 137 -10.27 -10.54 -24.24
CA PHE A 137 -11.00 -9.37 -23.72
C PHE A 137 -12.11 -9.78 -22.75
N VAL A 138 -12.96 -10.76 -23.14
CA VAL A 138 -14.08 -11.21 -22.29
C VAL A 138 -13.58 -11.77 -20.96
N ILE A 139 -12.53 -12.58 -20.97
CA ILE A 139 -12.00 -13.17 -19.73
C ILE A 139 -11.33 -12.09 -18.86
N LEU A 140 -10.44 -11.29 -19.43
CA LEU A 140 -9.67 -10.30 -18.68
C LEU A 140 -10.50 -9.09 -18.24
N ASN A 141 -11.68 -8.88 -18.83
CA ASN A 141 -12.61 -7.85 -18.42
C ASN A 141 -13.42 -8.21 -17.17
N ILE A 142 -13.34 -9.45 -16.68
CA ILE A 142 -13.96 -9.84 -15.41
C ILE A 142 -13.30 -9.02 -14.28
N GLY A 143 -14.13 -8.42 -13.39
CA GLY A 143 -13.68 -7.48 -12.37
C GLY A 143 -12.54 -7.97 -11.47
N TYR A 144 -12.42 -9.29 -11.27
CA TYR A 144 -11.31 -9.91 -10.55
C TYR A 144 -9.93 -9.57 -11.16
N PHE A 145 -9.80 -9.45 -12.49
CA PHE A 145 -8.53 -9.18 -13.16
C PHE A 145 -8.16 -7.69 -13.22
N ARG A 146 -9.13 -6.79 -13.07
CA ARG A 146 -8.94 -5.34 -13.27
C ARG A 146 -8.17 -4.65 -12.16
N ASN A 147 -8.14 -5.21 -10.93
CA ASN A 147 -7.57 -4.56 -9.74
C ASN A 147 -6.46 -5.39 -9.08
N LEU A 148 -5.80 -6.25 -9.84
CA LEU A 148 -4.68 -7.02 -9.34
C LEU A 148 -3.41 -6.16 -9.29
N GLN A 149 -2.62 -6.33 -8.23
CA GLN A 149 -1.26 -5.78 -8.16
C GLN A 149 -0.43 -6.22 -9.38
N MET A 150 0.55 -5.42 -9.79
CA MET A 150 1.31 -5.60 -11.03
C MET A 150 1.82 -7.03 -11.21
N ASP A 151 2.54 -7.62 -10.25
CA ASP A 151 3.09 -8.97 -10.38
C ASP A 151 2.00 -10.06 -10.50
N LYS A 152 0.93 -9.96 -9.71
CA LYS A 152 -0.22 -10.87 -9.78
C LYS A 152 -0.97 -10.69 -11.10
N SER A 153 -1.11 -9.46 -11.55
CA SER A 153 -1.75 -9.13 -12.82
C SER A 153 -0.95 -9.68 -13.99
N ILE A 154 0.38 -9.47 -14.05
CA ILE A 154 1.27 -10.04 -15.06
C ILE A 154 1.13 -11.56 -15.12
N PHE A 155 1.12 -12.24 -13.97
CA PHE A 155 1.00 -13.70 -13.92
C PHE A 155 -0.39 -14.18 -14.40
N ALA A 156 -1.46 -13.53 -13.97
CA ALA A 156 -2.83 -13.84 -14.38
C ALA A 156 -3.03 -13.63 -15.89
N PHE A 157 -2.58 -12.50 -16.42
CA PHE A 157 -2.60 -12.23 -17.86
C PHE A 157 -1.77 -13.26 -18.65
N ALA A 158 -0.59 -13.62 -18.14
CA ALA A 158 0.24 -14.62 -18.79
C ALA A 158 -0.46 -15.98 -18.89
N ILE A 159 -1.17 -16.42 -17.84
CA ILE A 159 -1.95 -17.66 -17.86
C ILE A 159 -3.10 -17.57 -18.87
N VAL A 160 -3.93 -16.52 -18.81
CA VAL A 160 -5.08 -16.35 -19.70
C VAL A 160 -4.64 -16.32 -21.16
N LEU A 161 -3.62 -15.51 -21.49
CA LEU A 161 -3.11 -15.38 -22.86
C LEU A 161 -2.37 -16.64 -23.35
N THR A 162 -1.86 -17.46 -22.43
CA THR A 162 -1.30 -18.78 -22.77
C THR A 162 -2.40 -19.74 -23.15
N ILE A 163 -3.48 -19.85 -22.37
CA ILE A 163 -4.61 -20.73 -22.64
C ILE A 163 -5.21 -20.46 -24.03
N VAL A 164 -5.24 -19.20 -24.44
CA VAL A 164 -5.82 -18.82 -25.74
C VAL A 164 -4.90 -19.14 -26.92
N GLY A 165 -3.57 -19.18 -26.76
CA GLY A 165 -2.62 -19.26 -27.88
C GLY A 165 -1.90 -20.59 -28.08
N TRP A 166 -1.89 -21.47 -27.09
CA TRP A 166 -1.04 -22.68 -27.10
C TRP A 166 -1.36 -23.68 -28.20
N ALA A 167 -2.65 -23.87 -28.57
CA ALA A 167 -3.08 -24.92 -29.48
C ALA A 167 -2.53 -24.72 -30.90
N LYS A 168 -2.52 -23.48 -31.39
CA LYS A 168 -1.93 -23.16 -32.70
C LYS A 168 -0.44 -23.47 -32.73
N LEU A 169 0.29 -23.10 -31.68
CA LEU A 169 1.72 -23.40 -31.54
C LEU A 169 1.97 -24.90 -31.45
N ALA A 170 1.15 -25.62 -30.68
CA ALA A 170 1.22 -27.09 -30.57
C ALA A 170 0.99 -27.78 -31.92
N GLY A 171 0.06 -27.30 -32.75
CA GLY A 171 -0.16 -27.80 -34.09
C GLY A 171 1.05 -27.63 -35.00
N ILE A 172 1.71 -26.46 -34.97
CA ILE A 172 2.93 -26.23 -35.79
C ILE A 172 4.06 -27.18 -35.32
N ILE A 173 4.17 -27.45 -34.03
CA ILE A 173 5.15 -28.38 -33.48
C ILE A 173 4.79 -29.84 -33.84
N GLU A 174 3.48 -30.21 -33.84
CA GLU A 174 2.99 -31.51 -34.29
C GLU A 174 3.41 -31.77 -35.74
N ASP A 175 3.15 -30.80 -36.64
CA ASP A 175 3.52 -30.92 -38.04
C ASP A 175 5.04 -31.02 -38.23
N SER A 176 5.81 -30.23 -37.54
CA SER A 176 7.29 -30.30 -37.56
C SER A 176 7.80 -31.63 -37.03
N THR A 177 7.19 -32.17 -35.97
CA THR A 177 7.52 -33.48 -35.43
C THR A 177 7.20 -34.60 -36.39
N ARG A 178 6.05 -34.54 -37.08
CA ARG A 178 5.61 -35.53 -38.08
C ARG A 178 6.58 -35.58 -39.24
N MET A 179 7.01 -34.43 -39.76
CA MET A 179 8.00 -34.37 -40.83
C MET A 179 9.33 -35.05 -40.43
N VAL A 180 9.80 -34.85 -39.20
CA VAL A 180 11.01 -35.53 -38.72
C VAL A 180 10.80 -37.02 -38.52
N MET A 181 9.61 -37.44 -38.12
CA MET A 181 9.28 -38.86 -37.93
C MET A 181 9.22 -39.65 -39.26
N GLU A 182 9.01 -38.96 -40.39
CA GLU A 182 8.99 -39.53 -41.77
C GLU A 182 10.38 -39.62 -42.41
N GLU A 183 11.45 -39.16 -41.71
CA GLU A 183 12.82 -39.25 -42.23
C GLU A 183 13.42 -40.64 -42.05
N ASP A 184 14.20 -41.11 -43.06
CA ASP A 184 14.79 -42.46 -43.15
C ASP A 184 15.64 -42.83 -41.90
N PHE A 185 16.30 -41.86 -41.28
CA PHE A 185 17.12 -42.16 -40.10
C PHE A 185 16.28 -42.56 -38.89
N ILE A 186 15.02 -42.17 -38.82
CA ILE A 186 14.09 -42.59 -37.75
C ILE A 186 13.69 -44.05 -37.93
N GLU A 187 13.45 -44.50 -39.15
CA GLU A 187 13.20 -45.92 -39.44
C GLU A 187 14.39 -46.78 -38.97
N GLY A 188 15.63 -46.34 -39.24
CA GLY A 188 16.84 -47.00 -38.73
C GLY A 188 16.87 -47.08 -37.21
N GLU A 189 16.45 -46.03 -36.50
CA GLU A 189 16.41 -46.02 -35.02
C GLU A 189 15.31 -46.95 -34.46
N ILE A 190 14.20 -47.08 -35.14
CA ILE A 190 13.16 -48.06 -34.80
C ILE A 190 13.67 -49.48 -35.02
N ALA A 191 14.39 -49.72 -36.14
CA ALA A 191 14.94 -51.04 -36.49
C ALA A 191 15.97 -51.57 -35.44
N ILE A 192 16.72 -50.69 -34.79
CA ILE A 192 17.62 -51.02 -33.68
C ILE A 192 16.89 -51.13 -32.35
N GLY A 193 15.55 -51.01 -32.30
CA GLY A 193 14.76 -51.27 -31.10
C GLY A 193 14.62 -50.14 -30.13
N LYS A 194 14.88 -48.89 -30.50
CA LYS A 194 14.65 -47.75 -29.62
C LYS A 194 13.16 -47.56 -29.29
N THR A 195 12.84 -47.27 -28.06
CA THR A 195 11.48 -46.94 -27.63
C THR A 195 11.04 -45.59 -28.18
N LYS A 196 9.73 -45.38 -28.33
CA LYS A 196 9.18 -44.07 -28.77
C LYS A 196 9.70 -42.89 -27.93
N LEU A 197 9.85 -43.07 -26.62
CA LEU A 197 10.37 -42.00 -25.73
C LEU A 197 11.87 -41.72 -25.97
N GLN A 198 12.64 -42.74 -26.27
CA GLN A 198 14.05 -42.58 -26.64
C GLN A 198 14.19 -41.85 -27.98
N ILE A 199 13.39 -42.22 -28.98
CA ILE A 199 13.37 -41.55 -30.29
C ILE A 199 12.94 -40.10 -30.10
N ALA A 200 11.88 -39.80 -29.31
CA ALA A 200 11.43 -38.45 -29.00
C ALA A 200 12.56 -37.60 -28.47
N ARG A 201 13.25 -38.11 -27.45
CA ARG A 201 14.24 -37.31 -26.68
C ARG A 201 15.60 -37.21 -27.38
N GLN A 202 16.06 -38.27 -28.05
CA GLN A 202 17.42 -38.34 -28.59
C GLN A 202 17.49 -37.92 -30.06
N ASN A 203 16.41 -38.13 -30.82
CA ASN A 203 16.38 -37.94 -32.23
C ASN A 203 15.47 -36.79 -32.66
N VAL A 204 14.20 -36.80 -32.28
CA VAL A 204 13.21 -35.84 -32.76
C VAL A 204 13.38 -34.45 -32.05
N LEU A 205 13.41 -34.41 -30.73
CA LEU A 205 13.53 -33.16 -29.97
C LEU A 205 14.76 -32.32 -30.37
N PRO A 206 15.97 -32.88 -30.56
CA PRO A 206 17.14 -32.09 -31.00
C PRO A 206 16.94 -31.51 -32.41
N HIS A 207 16.16 -32.15 -33.28
CA HIS A 207 15.87 -31.66 -34.62
C HIS A 207 14.84 -30.53 -34.66
N ILE A 208 13.79 -30.61 -33.82
CA ILE A 208 12.74 -29.59 -33.76
C ILE A 208 13.10 -28.42 -32.86
N LEU A 209 14.04 -28.59 -31.92
CA LEU A 209 14.40 -27.55 -30.91
C LEU A 209 14.85 -26.23 -31.57
N PRO A 210 15.67 -26.22 -32.65
CA PRO A 210 16.04 -24.99 -33.35
C PRO A 210 14.84 -24.21 -33.88
N THR A 211 13.90 -24.90 -34.49
CA THR A 211 12.64 -24.32 -35.00
C THR A 211 11.78 -23.82 -33.84
N SER A 212 11.71 -24.60 -32.75
CA SER A 212 10.96 -24.22 -31.53
C SER A 212 11.51 -22.93 -30.86
N ILE A 213 12.83 -22.74 -30.85
CA ILE A 213 13.45 -21.49 -30.37
C ILE A 213 13.02 -20.31 -31.25
N SER A 214 13.02 -20.45 -32.56
CA SER A 214 12.54 -19.39 -33.44
C SER A 214 11.04 -19.08 -33.22
N LEU A 215 10.23 -20.13 -33.04
CA LEU A 215 8.79 -20.00 -32.73
C LEU A 215 8.57 -19.29 -31.38
N PHE A 216 9.41 -19.54 -30.37
CA PHE A 216 9.35 -18.84 -29.08
C PHE A 216 9.45 -17.32 -29.24
N PHE A 217 10.41 -16.81 -30.04
CA PHE A 217 10.51 -15.39 -30.28
C PHE A 217 9.30 -14.85 -31.06
N LYS A 218 8.78 -15.61 -32.03
CA LYS A 218 7.54 -15.23 -32.70
C LYS A 218 6.34 -15.15 -31.78
N GLU A 219 6.20 -16.09 -30.84
CA GLU A 219 5.15 -16.05 -29.81
C GLU A 219 5.27 -14.86 -28.89
N MET A 220 6.50 -14.46 -28.50
CA MET A 220 6.72 -13.22 -27.75
C MET A 220 6.26 -11.98 -28.53
N GLY A 221 6.59 -11.90 -29.83
CA GLY A 221 6.15 -10.81 -30.70
C GLY A 221 4.62 -10.77 -30.85
N MET A 222 3.99 -11.94 -31.02
CA MET A 222 2.52 -12.07 -31.06
C MET A 222 1.87 -11.69 -29.73
N ALA A 223 2.50 -12.04 -28.60
CA ALA A 223 2.03 -11.64 -27.27
C ALA A 223 2.06 -10.13 -27.12
N LEU A 224 3.15 -9.46 -27.46
CA LEU A 224 3.23 -7.98 -27.44
C LEU A 224 2.16 -7.34 -28.32
N PHE A 225 1.92 -7.88 -29.52
CA PHE A 225 0.88 -7.38 -30.39
C PHE A 225 -0.51 -7.52 -29.80
N LEU A 226 -0.80 -8.68 -29.17
CA LEU A 226 -2.08 -8.91 -28.49
C LEU A 226 -2.24 -8.01 -27.25
N ILE A 227 -1.18 -7.79 -26.47
CA ILE A 227 -1.16 -6.87 -25.33
C ILE A 227 -1.50 -5.46 -25.80
N ALA A 228 -0.87 -4.98 -26.89
CA ALA A 228 -1.15 -3.66 -27.45
C ALA A 228 -2.61 -3.52 -27.91
N GLN A 229 -3.18 -4.57 -28.53
CA GLN A 229 -4.59 -4.57 -28.95
C GLN A 229 -5.56 -4.55 -27.75
N LEU A 230 -5.28 -5.34 -26.69
CA LEU A 230 -6.07 -5.35 -25.47
C LEU A 230 -6.00 -4.00 -24.75
N ALA A 231 -4.84 -3.37 -24.77
CA ALA A 231 -4.63 -2.05 -24.16
C ALA A 231 -5.51 -0.97 -24.81
N VAL A 232 -5.68 -1.00 -26.15
CA VAL A 232 -6.60 -0.11 -26.86
C VAL A 232 -8.06 -0.30 -26.41
N LEU A 233 -8.40 -1.51 -25.93
CA LEU A 233 -9.71 -1.81 -25.32
C LEU A 233 -9.73 -1.58 -23.79
N GLU A 234 -8.80 -0.81 -23.28
CA GLU A 234 -8.63 -0.50 -21.85
C GLU A 234 -8.37 -1.73 -20.95
N ILE A 235 -7.83 -2.81 -21.51
CA ILE A 235 -7.41 -4.01 -20.78
C ILE A 235 -5.88 -4.06 -20.73
N PHE A 236 -5.32 -3.78 -19.58
CA PHE A 236 -3.86 -3.76 -19.34
C PHE A 236 -3.55 -4.28 -17.93
N VAL A 237 -2.28 -4.59 -17.67
CA VAL A 237 -1.85 -5.13 -16.38
C VAL A 237 -1.66 -4.03 -15.33
N GLY A 238 -1.85 -4.40 -14.07
CA GLY A 238 -1.67 -3.52 -12.91
C GLY A 238 -2.98 -2.92 -12.40
N VAL A 239 -2.84 -2.11 -11.37
CA VAL A 239 -3.99 -1.43 -10.75
C VAL A 239 -4.46 -0.28 -11.62
N THR A 240 -5.76 -0.18 -11.80
CA THR A 240 -6.40 0.92 -12.53
C THR A 240 -6.98 1.93 -11.56
N ARG A 241 -6.80 3.21 -11.86
CA ARG A 241 -7.51 4.31 -11.22
C ARG A 241 -8.68 4.74 -12.10
N SER A 242 -9.86 4.75 -11.54
CA SER A 242 -11.01 5.37 -12.18
C SER A 242 -11.00 6.87 -11.88
N ILE A 243 -10.86 7.70 -12.90
CA ILE A 243 -10.95 9.16 -12.75
C ILE A 243 -12.36 9.56 -13.15
N ASN A 244 -13.12 10.04 -12.16
CA ASN A 244 -14.43 10.66 -12.38
C ASN A 244 -14.19 12.16 -12.63
N GLU A 245 -14.07 12.57 -13.85
CA GLU A 245 -14.06 14.00 -14.20
C GLU A 245 -15.49 14.54 -14.11
N LEU A 246 -15.84 15.13 -12.97
CA LEU A 246 -17.16 15.77 -12.74
C LEU A 246 -17.52 16.84 -13.79
N ALA A 247 -16.50 17.48 -14.40
CA ALA A 247 -16.69 18.51 -15.41
C ALA A 247 -17.07 17.97 -16.80
N PHE A 248 -16.67 16.73 -17.15
CA PHE A 248 -16.82 16.21 -18.52
C PHE A 248 -17.60 14.90 -18.64
N LYS A 249 -18.15 14.35 -17.56
CA LYS A 249 -18.89 13.07 -17.53
C LYS A 249 -18.12 11.86 -18.10
N ALA A 250 -16.81 11.91 -18.13
CA ALA A 250 -15.97 10.84 -18.64
C ALA A 250 -15.36 10.05 -17.49
N ASN A 251 -15.71 8.76 -17.38
CA ASN A 251 -15.06 7.80 -16.51
C ASN A 251 -14.04 7.05 -17.34
N TYR A 252 -12.76 7.17 -17.03
CA TYR A 252 -11.72 6.40 -17.71
C TYR A 252 -10.76 5.73 -16.72
N ALA A 253 -10.24 4.58 -17.15
CA ALA A 253 -9.26 3.83 -16.39
C ALA A 253 -7.84 4.28 -16.76
N MET A 254 -7.07 4.69 -15.76
CA MET A 254 -5.68 5.06 -15.92
C MET A 254 -4.79 4.06 -15.20
N ASN A 255 -3.72 3.63 -15.86
CA ASN A 255 -2.71 2.76 -15.26
C ASN A 255 -1.90 3.53 -14.22
N LEU A 256 -1.76 2.97 -13.00
CA LEU A 256 -0.94 3.56 -11.94
C LEU A 256 0.55 3.29 -12.18
N GLU A 257 0.94 2.05 -12.38
CA GLU A 257 2.35 1.67 -12.56
C GLU A 257 2.79 1.77 -14.02
N PRO A 258 4.08 2.05 -14.31
CA PRO A 258 4.55 2.17 -15.68
C PRO A 258 4.49 0.81 -16.42
N GLU A 259 3.73 0.80 -17.52
CA GLU A 259 3.56 -0.33 -18.43
C GLU A 259 3.10 0.22 -19.79
N TRP A 260 3.57 -0.35 -20.90
CA TRP A 260 3.31 0.20 -22.23
C TRP A 260 1.83 0.12 -22.64
N GLY A 261 1.13 -0.94 -22.25
CA GLY A 261 -0.30 -1.09 -22.55
C GLY A 261 -1.12 0.02 -21.90
N GLY A 262 -0.88 0.31 -20.62
CA GLY A 262 -1.54 1.42 -19.94
C GLY A 262 -1.29 2.77 -20.61
N SER A 263 -0.14 2.96 -21.30
CA SER A 263 0.12 4.16 -22.07
C SER A 263 -0.71 4.22 -23.37
N LEU A 264 -1.19 3.07 -23.87
CA LEU A 264 -2.06 2.99 -25.05
C LEU A 264 -3.56 2.99 -24.73
N SER A 265 -3.94 2.82 -23.48
CA SER A 265 -5.36 2.63 -23.11
C SER A 265 -6.27 3.81 -23.49
N ARG A 266 -5.72 5.00 -23.66
CA ARG A 266 -6.46 6.21 -24.03
C ARG A 266 -6.28 6.61 -25.52
N ILE A 267 -5.85 5.67 -26.36
CA ILE A 267 -5.56 5.97 -27.76
C ILE A 267 -6.78 6.53 -28.52
N ALA A 268 -7.98 6.04 -28.22
CA ALA A 268 -9.20 6.48 -28.89
C ALA A 268 -9.47 7.98 -28.63
N GLU A 269 -9.37 8.43 -27.38
CA GLU A 269 -9.55 9.85 -27.03
C GLU A 269 -8.40 10.72 -27.53
N ASN A 270 -7.17 10.22 -27.42
CA ASN A 270 -5.99 10.93 -27.90
C ASN A 270 -5.98 11.10 -29.43
N VAL A 271 -6.58 10.16 -30.17
CA VAL A 271 -6.75 10.28 -31.63
C VAL A 271 -7.72 11.38 -31.98
N GLU A 272 -8.81 11.57 -31.25
CA GLU A 272 -9.75 12.66 -31.45
C GLU A 272 -9.09 14.04 -31.21
N LYS A 273 -8.14 14.11 -30.26
CA LYS A 273 -7.39 15.31 -29.92
C LYS A 273 -5.96 15.31 -30.51
N TYR A 274 -5.71 14.54 -31.58
CA TYR A 274 -4.38 14.23 -32.08
C TYR A 274 -3.47 15.45 -32.29
N GLN A 275 -3.99 16.52 -32.82
CA GLN A 275 -3.19 17.75 -33.04
C GLN A 275 -2.64 18.34 -31.75
N ALA A 276 -3.34 18.16 -30.64
CA ALA A 276 -2.96 18.70 -29.34
C ALA A 276 -2.17 17.70 -28.45
N THR A 277 -2.24 16.38 -28.73
CA THR A 277 -1.73 15.33 -27.83
C THR A 277 -1.05 14.15 -28.56
N TYR A 278 -0.54 14.38 -29.79
CA TYR A 278 0.03 13.35 -30.66
C TYR A 278 1.13 12.50 -29.99
N TRP A 279 1.91 13.06 -29.09
CA TRP A 279 3.02 12.36 -28.40
C TRP A 279 2.53 11.23 -27.52
N MET A 280 1.38 11.37 -26.89
CA MET A 280 0.79 10.34 -26.03
C MET A 280 0.39 9.08 -26.80
N THR A 281 0.14 9.19 -28.09
CA THR A 281 -0.20 8.08 -28.99
C THR A 281 1.01 7.57 -29.76
N LEU A 282 1.79 8.48 -30.35
CA LEU A 282 2.87 8.13 -31.28
C LEU A 282 4.01 7.37 -30.59
N TYR A 283 4.51 7.86 -29.46
CA TYR A 283 5.68 7.24 -28.82
C TYR A 283 5.41 5.84 -28.27
N PRO A 284 4.30 5.54 -27.57
CA PRO A 284 3.97 4.17 -27.18
C PRO A 284 3.85 3.21 -28.37
N ILE A 285 3.20 3.62 -29.47
CA ILE A 285 3.08 2.80 -30.70
C ILE A 285 4.46 2.52 -31.28
N LEU A 286 5.36 3.50 -31.36
CA LEU A 286 6.71 3.33 -31.87
C LEU A 286 7.50 2.33 -31.01
N VAL A 287 7.42 2.43 -29.70
CA VAL A 287 8.14 1.51 -28.79
C VAL A 287 7.63 0.08 -28.94
N PHE A 288 6.31 -0.15 -28.96
CA PHE A 288 5.74 -1.48 -29.25
C PHE A 288 6.18 -2.01 -30.60
N SER A 289 6.13 -1.17 -31.65
CA SER A 289 6.49 -1.58 -33.02
C SER A 289 7.97 -1.98 -33.10
N ILE A 290 8.87 -1.19 -32.53
CA ILE A 290 10.31 -1.49 -32.48
C ILE A 290 10.57 -2.81 -31.75
N ALA A 291 9.92 -3.03 -30.60
CA ALA A 291 10.07 -4.25 -29.82
C ALA A 291 9.56 -5.48 -30.60
N ILE A 292 8.38 -5.41 -31.18
CA ILE A 292 7.80 -6.49 -31.99
C ILE A 292 8.70 -6.82 -33.18
N ILE A 293 9.18 -5.82 -33.91
CA ILE A 293 10.09 -5.99 -35.04
C ILE A 293 11.40 -6.63 -34.57
N GLY A 294 12.01 -6.12 -33.51
CA GLY A 294 13.27 -6.63 -32.98
C GLY A 294 13.19 -8.10 -32.56
N ILE A 295 12.13 -8.46 -31.83
CA ILE A 295 11.89 -9.84 -31.38
C ILE A 295 11.62 -10.77 -32.58
N ASN A 296 10.79 -10.37 -33.52
CA ASN A 296 10.49 -11.18 -34.72
C ASN A 296 11.72 -11.36 -35.61
N LEU A 297 12.51 -10.31 -35.83
CA LEU A 297 13.77 -10.39 -36.59
C LEU A 297 14.78 -11.32 -35.91
N THR A 298 14.85 -11.31 -34.57
CA THR A 298 15.69 -12.25 -33.82
C THR A 298 15.25 -13.68 -34.06
N GLY A 299 13.94 -13.97 -33.99
CA GLY A 299 13.38 -15.29 -34.28
C GLY A 299 13.67 -15.76 -35.70
N GLU A 300 13.46 -14.92 -36.70
CA GLU A 300 13.72 -15.26 -38.10
C GLU A 300 15.23 -15.41 -38.37
N GLY A 301 16.04 -14.53 -37.80
CA GLY A 301 17.47 -14.61 -37.91
C GLY A 301 18.08 -15.86 -37.27
N LEU A 302 17.55 -16.31 -36.16
CA LEU A 302 17.91 -17.60 -35.53
C LEU A 302 17.52 -18.78 -36.41
N LYS A 303 16.31 -18.77 -37.02
CA LYS A 303 15.87 -19.81 -37.97
C LYS A 303 16.89 -19.94 -39.12
N ILE A 304 17.28 -18.83 -39.73
CA ILE A 304 18.28 -18.81 -40.81
C ILE A 304 19.64 -19.39 -40.34
N GLU A 305 20.10 -19.06 -39.14
CA GLU A 305 21.34 -19.60 -38.58
C GLU A 305 21.26 -21.10 -38.30
N PHE A 306 20.16 -21.59 -37.81
CA PHE A 306 19.96 -23.00 -37.51
C PHE A 306 19.93 -23.87 -38.80
N GLN A 307 19.51 -23.29 -39.91
CA GLN A 307 19.54 -23.97 -41.20
C GLN A 307 20.94 -24.06 -41.84
N LYS A 308 21.92 -23.27 -41.36
CA LYS A 308 23.32 -23.32 -41.84
C LYS A 308 24.08 -24.47 -41.21
N ARG A 309 24.71 -25.31 -42.07
CA ARG A 309 25.48 -26.50 -41.63
C ARG A 309 26.65 -26.16 -40.67
N ASP A 310 27.28 -24.98 -40.83
CA ASP A 310 28.43 -24.52 -40.07
C ASP A 310 28.21 -23.10 -39.50
N SER A 311 27.22 -22.94 -38.65
CA SER A 311 26.95 -21.64 -37.99
C SER A 311 27.86 -21.42 -36.78
N ARG A 312 28.62 -20.29 -36.79
CA ARG A 312 29.41 -19.85 -35.63
C ARG A 312 28.52 -19.51 -34.44
N VAL A 313 27.31 -19.01 -34.72
CA VAL A 313 26.32 -18.65 -33.69
C VAL A 313 25.89 -19.90 -32.93
N ILE A 314 25.58 -20.99 -33.66
CA ILE A 314 25.20 -22.25 -33.02
C ILE A 314 26.34 -22.83 -32.21
N SER A 315 27.57 -22.77 -32.79
CA SER A 315 28.77 -23.22 -32.07
C SER A 315 28.95 -22.45 -30.76
N SER A 316 28.70 -21.11 -30.75
CA SER A 316 28.78 -20.27 -29.54
C SER A 316 27.67 -20.57 -28.55
N ILE A 317 26.41 -20.72 -29.01
CA ILE A 317 25.28 -21.12 -28.15
C ILE A 317 25.55 -22.49 -27.52
N ARG A 318 26.08 -23.44 -28.30
CA ARG A 318 26.45 -24.77 -27.79
C ARG A 318 27.53 -24.68 -26.73
N LYS A 319 28.58 -23.83 -26.94
CA LYS A 319 29.62 -23.60 -25.93
C LYS A 319 29.06 -23.01 -24.65
N ILE A 320 28.13 -22.03 -24.73
CA ILE A 320 27.42 -21.45 -23.58
C ILE A 320 26.55 -22.53 -22.91
N GLY A 321 25.82 -23.32 -23.66
CA GLY A 321 25.01 -24.43 -23.14
C GLY A 321 25.87 -25.48 -22.40
N TYR A 322 27.07 -25.79 -22.89
CA TYR A 322 28.02 -26.64 -22.17
C TYR A 322 28.55 -25.99 -20.89
N LEU A 323 28.72 -24.67 -20.88
CA LEU A 323 29.13 -23.92 -19.70
C LEU A 323 28.10 -24.00 -18.58
N ILE A 324 26.79 -23.94 -18.93
CA ILE A 324 25.66 -23.91 -17.98
C ILE A 324 25.19 -25.33 -17.62
N SER A 325 25.49 -26.37 -18.39
CA SER A 325 24.97 -27.74 -18.21
C SER A 325 25.39 -28.37 -16.88
N PRO A 326 24.42 -28.70 -15.96
CA PRO A 326 24.73 -29.36 -14.70
C PRO A 326 25.36 -30.77 -14.88
N LYS A 327 24.89 -31.51 -15.92
CA LYS A 327 25.40 -32.85 -16.23
C LYS A 327 26.87 -32.82 -16.63
N MET A 328 27.28 -31.84 -17.43
CA MET A 328 28.65 -31.64 -17.81
C MET A 328 29.53 -31.18 -16.61
N PHE A 329 28.97 -30.34 -15.76
CA PHE A 329 29.66 -29.90 -14.54
C PHE A 329 29.99 -31.09 -13.62
N ILE A 330 28.99 -31.95 -13.35
CA ILE A 330 29.18 -33.17 -12.54
C ILE A 330 30.20 -34.09 -13.18
N SER A 331 30.19 -34.29 -14.52
CA SER A 331 31.17 -35.13 -15.19
C SER A 331 32.61 -34.54 -15.15
N GLN A 332 32.73 -33.21 -15.22
CA GLN A 332 34.01 -32.49 -15.13
C GLN A 332 34.58 -32.52 -13.71
N ILE A 333 33.72 -32.51 -12.67
CA ILE A 333 34.18 -32.69 -11.27
C ILE A 333 34.77 -34.08 -11.07
N LYS A 334 34.17 -35.12 -11.67
CA LYS A 334 34.72 -36.50 -11.56
C LYS A 334 36.16 -36.62 -12.08
N ASP A 335 36.49 -35.85 -13.14
CA ASP A 335 37.82 -35.83 -13.74
C ASP A 335 38.52 -34.46 -13.53
N ILE A 336 38.56 -33.97 -12.34
CA ILE A 336 39.00 -32.60 -11.98
C ILE A 336 40.44 -32.31 -12.43
N LYS A 337 41.31 -33.34 -12.40
CA LYS A 337 42.71 -33.19 -12.86
C LYS A 337 42.84 -32.78 -14.30
N LYS A 338 41.89 -33.22 -15.16
CA LYS A 338 41.88 -32.91 -16.61
C LYS A 338 41.11 -31.63 -16.91
N TYR A 339 40.02 -31.32 -16.14
CA TYR A 339 39.07 -30.24 -16.45
C TYR A 339 39.05 -29.15 -15.37
N TYR A 340 40.16 -28.91 -14.63
CA TYR A 340 40.19 -27.94 -13.53
C TYR A 340 39.79 -26.54 -13.93
N LYS A 341 40.23 -26.01 -15.12
CA LYS A 341 39.90 -24.67 -15.60
C LYS A 341 38.39 -24.47 -15.79
N PRO A 342 37.65 -25.30 -16.57
CA PRO A 342 36.21 -25.15 -16.72
C PRO A 342 35.45 -25.40 -15.43
N VAL A 343 35.94 -26.25 -14.51
CA VAL A 343 35.31 -26.46 -13.20
C VAL A 343 35.42 -25.20 -12.35
N ILE A 344 36.61 -24.57 -12.27
CA ILE A 344 36.78 -23.31 -11.53
C ILE A 344 35.84 -22.20 -12.09
N ILE A 345 35.81 -22.01 -13.41
CA ILE A 345 34.99 -20.99 -14.04
C ILE A 345 33.50 -21.22 -13.71
N LYS A 346 33.02 -22.45 -13.82
CA LYS A 346 31.62 -22.80 -13.51
C LYS A 346 31.31 -22.63 -12.02
N SER A 347 32.22 -23.02 -11.14
CA SER A 347 32.06 -22.82 -9.69
C SER A 347 32.00 -21.34 -9.34
N LEU A 348 32.85 -20.50 -9.94
CA LEU A 348 32.81 -19.05 -9.75
C LEU A 348 31.49 -18.43 -10.26
N ILE A 349 30.97 -18.90 -11.40
CA ILE A 349 29.66 -18.45 -11.92
C ILE A 349 28.53 -18.86 -10.97
N ILE A 350 28.54 -20.11 -10.49
CA ILE A 350 27.52 -20.59 -9.55
C ILE A 350 27.61 -19.85 -8.22
N ILE A 351 28.81 -19.65 -7.69
CA ILE A 351 29.03 -18.85 -6.46
C ILE A 351 28.56 -17.41 -6.71
N GLY A 352 28.90 -16.81 -7.85
CA GLY A 352 28.44 -15.47 -8.21
C GLY A 352 26.91 -15.36 -8.28
N ILE A 353 26.23 -16.36 -8.85
CA ILE A 353 24.75 -16.41 -8.88
C ILE A 353 24.19 -16.59 -7.48
N ILE A 354 24.79 -17.46 -6.67
CA ILE A 354 24.33 -17.69 -5.30
C ILE A 354 24.56 -16.45 -4.44
N THR A 355 25.74 -15.82 -4.52
CA THR A 355 26.04 -14.55 -3.84
C THR A 355 25.08 -13.44 -4.30
N TRP A 356 24.84 -13.33 -5.59
CA TRP A 356 23.87 -12.39 -6.15
C TRP A 356 22.45 -12.64 -5.65
N ALA A 357 22.04 -13.89 -5.43
CA ALA A 357 20.71 -14.26 -4.92
C ALA A 357 20.57 -14.10 -3.39
N ILE A 358 21.68 -14.24 -2.64
CA ILE A 358 21.66 -14.24 -1.16
C ILE A 358 22.00 -12.86 -0.60
N ILE A 359 22.90 -12.12 -1.25
CA ILE A 359 23.24 -10.77 -0.78
C ILE A 359 22.05 -9.85 -1.06
N PRO A 360 21.45 -9.25 -0.04
CA PRO A 360 20.43 -8.22 -0.27
C PRO A 360 21.06 -7.11 -1.10
N TRP A 361 20.44 -6.77 -2.21
CA TRP A 361 20.94 -5.80 -3.20
C TRP A 361 21.10 -4.40 -2.61
N HIS A 362 20.40 -4.13 -1.52
CA HIS A 362 20.46 -2.88 -0.77
C HIS A 362 20.46 -3.23 0.74
N PRO A 363 21.65 -3.47 1.34
CA PRO A 363 21.72 -3.63 2.79
C PRO A 363 21.31 -2.33 3.47
N SER A 364 20.65 -2.44 4.61
CA SER A 364 20.35 -1.28 5.46
C SER A 364 21.64 -0.54 5.78
N LEU A 365 21.64 0.79 5.64
CA LEU A 365 22.79 1.63 5.97
C LEU A 365 22.95 1.75 7.49
N TYR A 366 21.83 1.71 8.21
CA TYR A 366 21.75 1.81 9.66
C TYR A 366 20.82 0.72 10.18
N GLU A 367 21.15 0.11 11.31
CA GLU A 367 20.31 -0.88 11.98
C GLU A 367 19.54 -0.21 13.12
N PHE A 368 18.20 -0.41 13.13
CA PHE A 368 17.34 0.10 14.20
C PHE A 368 17.64 -0.62 15.51
N ASP A 369 17.94 0.15 16.56
CA ASP A 369 18.29 -0.37 17.89
C ASP A 369 17.00 -0.55 18.72
N ILE A 370 16.51 -1.79 18.74
CA ILE A 370 15.29 -2.12 19.49
C ILE A 370 15.47 -1.95 21.01
N ASP A 371 16.68 -2.13 21.52
CA ASP A 371 16.91 -2.04 22.96
C ASP A 371 16.84 -0.58 23.44
N GLN A 372 17.29 0.39 22.61
CA GLN A 372 17.08 1.83 22.89
C GLN A 372 15.60 2.19 22.79
N ALA A 373 14.88 1.69 21.79
CA ALA A 373 13.45 1.93 21.68
C ALA A 373 12.67 1.37 22.89
N LYS A 374 13.09 0.21 23.44
CA LYS A 374 12.52 -0.33 24.68
C LYS A 374 12.72 0.57 25.86
N LEU A 375 13.90 1.18 26.01
CA LEU A 375 14.16 2.13 27.11
C LEU A 375 13.20 3.32 27.07
N HIS A 376 12.93 3.85 25.87
CA HIS A 376 11.92 4.90 25.71
C HIS A 376 10.51 4.42 26.05
N LEU A 377 10.17 3.19 25.64
CA LEU A 377 8.88 2.60 25.95
C LEU A 377 8.70 2.38 27.45
N GLU A 378 9.69 1.79 28.13
CA GLU A 378 9.69 1.57 29.57
C GLU A 378 9.61 2.89 30.36
N GLU A 379 10.28 3.93 29.87
CA GLU A 379 10.18 5.25 30.50
C GLU A 379 8.76 5.81 30.38
N LEU A 380 8.19 5.81 29.16
CA LEU A 380 6.87 6.38 28.88
C LEU A 380 5.69 5.62 29.52
N THR A 381 5.92 4.39 29.99
CA THR A 381 4.90 3.56 30.66
C THR A 381 4.96 3.62 32.18
N LYS A 382 5.81 4.46 32.76
CA LYS A 382 5.88 4.63 34.21
C LYS A 382 4.65 5.33 34.76
N ASP A 383 4.26 4.98 35.97
CA ASP A 383 3.06 5.50 36.68
C ASP A 383 2.98 7.01 36.73
N LYS A 384 4.14 7.71 36.84
CA LYS A 384 4.20 9.17 36.86
C LYS A 384 3.58 9.85 35.62
N TYR A 385 3.40 9.15 34.56
CA TYR A 385 2.81 9.66 33.33
C TYR A 385 1.30 9.44 33.23
N GLY A 386 0.70 8.67 34.15
CA GLY A 386 -0.77 8.50 34.26
C GLY A 386 -1.48 8.17 32.97
N GLY A 387 -0.88 7.32 32.11
CA GLY A 387 -1.41 7.02 30.77
C GLY A 387 -1.17 8.10 29.70
N ARG A 388 -0.48 9.18 30.03
CA ARG A 388 -0.12 10.30 29.13
C ARG A 388 -1.34 11.04 28.54
N VAL A 389 -2.40 11.15 29.34
CA VAL A 389 -3.64 11.81 28.90
C VAL A 389 -3.37 13.29 28.63
N ALA A 390 -3.81 13.77 27.47
CA ALA A 390 -3.72 15.19 27.12
C ALA A 390 -4.41 16.07 28.18
N GLY A 391 -3.77 17.17 28.58
CA GLY A 391 -4.30 18.09 29.60
C GLY A 391 -4.02 17.68 31.03
N THR A 392 -3.48 16.49 31.29
CA THR A 392 -3.05 16.06 32.65
C THR A 392 -1.58 16.37 32.93
N GLU A 393 -1.19 16.26 34.20
CA GLU A 393 0.23 16.37 34.56
C GLU A 393 1.08 15.30 33.92
N GLY A 394 0.55 14.06 33.81
CA GLY A 394 1.23 12.95 33.18
C GLY A 394 1.46 13.16 31.68
N GLY A 395 0.47 13.67 30.96
CA GLY A 395 0.63 14.06 29.55
C GLY A 395 1.65 15.20 29.39
N TYR A 396 1.61 16.19 30.27
CA TYR A 396 2.59 17.28 30.27
C TYR A 396 4.01 16.76 30.49
N LEU A 397 4.23 15.92 31.49
CA LEU A 397 5.55 15.33 31.80
C LEU A 397 6.07 14.43 30.68
N ALA A 398 5.19 13.68 30.01
CA ALA A 398 5.56 12.90 28.85
C ALA A 398 6.04 13.79 27.69
N GLY A 399 5.36 14.90 27.44
CA GLY A 399 5.81 15.89 26.47
C GLY A 399 7.18 16.49 26.82
N GLU A 400 7.46 16.82 28.09
CA GLU A 400 8.78 17.30 28.53
C GLU A 400 9.88 16.23 28.27
N TYR A 401 9.59 14.96 28.59
CA TYR A 401 10.53 13.86 28.29
C TYR A 401 10.89 13.78 26.82
N ILE A 402 9.90 13.89 25.93
CA ILE A 402 10.12 13.87 24.47
C ILE A 402 10.96 15.07 24.04
N ILE A 403 10.63 16.27 24.51
CA ILE A 403 11.35 17.52 24.20
C ILE A 403 12.83 17.42 24.62
N ASP A 404 13.09 17.00 25.86
CA ASP A 404 14.44 16.88 26.39
C ASP A 404 15.26 15.81 25.65
N THR A 405 14.61 14.69 25.31
CA THR A 405 15.23 13.62 24.54
C THR A 405 15.64 14.12 23.15
N LEU A 406 14.74 14.78 22.40
CA LEU A 406 15.03 15.32 21.08
C LEU A 406 16.09 16.42 21.11
N LYS A 407 16.07 17.30 22.09
CA LYS A 407 17.13 18.31 22.31
C LYS A 407 18.48 17.65 22.57
N SER A 408 18.52 16.55 23.33
CA SER A 408 19.75 15.79 23.58
C SER A 408 20.36 15.20 22.32
N TYR A 409 19.51 14.87 21.31
CA TYR A 409 19.94 14.42 19.98
C TYR A 409 20.33 15.56 19.04
N GLY A 410 20.21 16.81 19.46
CA GLY A 410 20.60 17.98 18.69
C GLY A 410 19.54 18.51 17.73
N TYR A 411 18.29 18.11 17.88
CA TYR A 411 17.19 18.62 17.06
C TYR A 411 16.78 20.03 17.46
N GLN A 412 16.34 20.82 16.49
CA GLN A 412 15.58 22.03 16.73
C GLN A 412 14.14 21.65 17.08
N VAL A 413 13.76 21.83 18.35
CA VAL A 413 12.44 21.42 18.86
C VAL A 413 11.55 22.64 19.04
N ASN A 414 10.32 22.57 18.54
CA ASN A 414 9.27 23.56 18.72
C ASN A 414 8.01 22.89 19.27
N THR A 415 7.22 23.63 20.02
CA THR A 415 5.94 23.21 20.59
C THR A 415 4.80 24.07 20.06
N LEU A 416 3.66 23.45 19.87
CA LEU A 416 2.43 24.11 19.46
C LEU A 416 1.35 23.75 20.47
N ASP A 417 0.93 24.76 21.26
CA ASP A 417 -0.06 24.55 22.31
C ASP A 417 -1.45 24.33 21.70
N ILE A 418 -2.12 23.30 22.22
CA ILE A 418 -3.53 23.00 21.96
C ILE A 418 -4.30 23.49 23.18
N SER A 419 -5.15 24.49 23.01
CA SER A 419 -5.95 25.02 24.13
C SER A 419 -7.02 23.98 24.52
N LEU A 420 -6.74 23.26 25.61
CA LEU A 420 -7.66 22.30 26.23
C LEU A 420 -8.33 22.92 27.46
N ILE A 421 -7.79 24.02 27.98
CA ILE A 421 -8.32 24.72 29.17
C ILE A 421 -9.39 25.69 28.69
N GLU A 422 -10.64 25.40 28.96
CA GLU A 422 -11.75 26.34 28.79
C GLU A 422 -12.20 26.86 30.14
N THR A 423 -12.43 28.17 30.24
CA THR A 423 -13.00 28.74 31.48
C THR A 423 -14.47 28.33 31.58
N THR A 424 -14.92 28.01 32.78
CA THR A 424 -16.33 27.66 33.08
C THR A 424 -17.33 28.68 32.53
N ASP A 425 -16.96 29.95 32.44
CA ASP A 425 -17.79 31.00 31.88
C ASP A 425 -17.91 30.90 30.35
N LYS A 426 -16.89 30.39 29.67
CA LYS A 426 -16.88 30.15 28.23
C LYS A 426 -17.72 28.94 27.87
N ILE A 427 -17.65 27.89 28.68
CA ILE A 427 -18.45 26.68 28.53
C ILE A 427 -19.93 26.99 28.67
N LYS A 428 -20.30 27.87 29.60
CA LYS A 428 -21.70 28.28 29.86
C LYS A 428 -22.32 29.17 28.77
N ASN A 429 -21.51 29.94 28.05
CA ASN A 429 -21.99 31.01 27.16
C ASN A 429 -21.88 30.71 25.65
N GLU A 430 -21.12 29.71 25.25
CA GLU A 430 -21.06 29.30 23.84
C GLU A 430 -22.17 28.32 23.50
N SER A 431 -23.07 28.71 22.59
CA SER A 431 -23.96 27.74 21.97
C SER A 431 -23.14 26.81 21.10
N PHE A 432 -23.25 25.50 21.29
CA PHE A 432 -22.60 24.47 20.47
C PHE A 432 -23.03 24.42 18.99
N ALA A 433 -23.89 25.35 18.57
CA ALA A 433 -24.19 25.55 17.14
C ALA A 433 -22.95 25.94 16.30
N GLN A 434 -21.88 26.45 16.95
CA GLN A 434 -20.53 26.52 16.38
C GLN A 434 -19.75 25.37 17.02
N LYS A 435 -19.52 24.28 16.30
CA LYS A 435 -18.75 23.09 16.76
C LYS A 435 -17.48 23.50 17.49
N PRO A 436 -17.21 22.93 18.66
CA PRO A 436 -15.98 23.21 19.39
C PRO A 436 -14.79 22.84 18.49
N LYS A 437 -13.85 23.76 18.40
CA LYS A 437 -12.64 23.57 17.55
C LYS A 437 -11.71 22.46 18.08
N THR A 438 -11.84 22.14 19.35
CA THR A 438 -11.11 21.06 20.06
C THR A 438 -12.05 20.45 21.08
N LEU A 439 -12.02 19.12 21.22
CA LEU A 439 -12.71 18.45 22.30
C LEU A 439 -11.89 18.63 23.59
N THR A 440 -12.54 19.10 24.64
CA THR A 440 -11.91 19.26 25.96
C THR A 440 -11.96 17.92 26.67
N PRO A 441 -10.82 17.24 26.92
CA PRO A 441 -10.81 16.01 27.69
C PRO A 441 -11.10 16.30 29.14
N VAL A 442 -11.80 15.40 29.80
CA VAL A 442 -12.08 15.43 31.25
C VAL A 442 -11.74 14.07 31.85
N VAL A 443 -11.42 14.04 33.12
CA VAL A 443 -11.11 12.81 33.84
C VAL A 443 -12.25 12.50 34.81
N ILE A 444 -12.77 11.28 34.78
CA ILE A 444 -13.67 10.72 35.78
C ILE A 444 -12.94 9.56 36.45
N GLU A 445 -12.65 9.70 37.75
CA GLU A 445 -11.81 8.73 38.45
C GLU A 445 -12.56 7.41 38.70
N SER A 446 -13.80 7.49 39.13
CA SER A 446 -14.62 6.29 39.37
C SER A 446 -16.09 6.49 39.05
N GLY A 447 -16.84 5.39 38.99
CA GLY A 447 -18.28 5.40 38.82
C GLY A 447 -18.89 4.02 38.79
N CYS A 448 -20.16 3.92 39.10
CA CYS A 448 -20.90 2.69 39.03
C CYS A 448 -22.33 2.87 38.50
N ILE A 449 -22.85 1.80 37.92
CA ILE A 449 -24.23 1.70 37.46
C ILE A 449 -24.90 0.56 38.24
N LYS A 450 -26.02 0.84 38.91
CA LYS A 450 -26.82 -0.15 39.62
C LYS A 450 -28.10 -0.42 38.83
N LEU A 451 -28.38 -1.69 38.61
CA LEU A 451 -29.57 -2.17 37.94
C LEU A 451 -30.31 -3.15 38.86
N LYS A 452 -31.63 -3.11 38.86
CA LYS A 452 -32.44 -4.17 39.46
C LYS A 452 -32.67 -5.29 38.46
N ASP A 453 -32.32 -6.52 38.85
CA ASP A 453 -32.60 -7.69 38.05
C ASP A 453 -34.09 -8.08 38.10
N ASP A 454 -34.48 -9.10 37.31
CA ASP A 454 -35.86 -9.60 37.25
C ASP A 454 -36.37 -10.17 38.59
N LYS A 455 -35.47 -10.36 39.56
CA LYS A 455 -35.79 -10.81 40.92
C LYS A 455 -35.86 -9.69 41.94
N GLY A 456 -35.53 -8.45 41.51
CA GLY A 456 -35.47 -7.27 42.35
C GLY A 456 -34.19 -7.16 43.19
N GLU A 457 -33.13 -7.92 42.82
CA GLU A 457 -31.80 -7.80 43.43
C GLU A 457 -30.97 -6.73 42.69
N ASP A 458 -30.25 -5.89 43.45
CA ASP A 458 -29.38 -4.86 42.90
C ASP A 458 -28.08 -5.47 42.37
N LYS A 459 -27.79 -5.29 41.06
CA LYS A 459 -26.51 -5.59 40.43
C LYS A 459 -25.74 -4.31 40.20
N THR A 460 -24.45 -4.28 40.53
CA THR A 460 -23.60 -3.12 40.37
C THR A 460 -22.54 -3.39 39.30
N TYR A 461 -22.40 -2.45 38.38
CA TYR A 461 -21.45 -2.45 37.28
C TYR A 461 -20.50 -1.26 37.44
N TYR A 462 -19.21 -1.44 37.13
CA TYR A 462 -18.17 -0.46 37.41
C TYR A 462 -17.59 0.14 36.11
N LEU A 463 -17.26 1.45 36.20
CA LEU A 463 -16.60 2.17 35.13
C LEU A 463 -15.29 1.46 34.75
N ASN A 464 -15.04 1.36 33.43
CA ASN A 464 -13.89 0.71 32.82
C ASN A 464 -13.79 -0.83 33.03
N GLN A 465 -14.72 -1.44 33.76
CA GLN A 465 -14.86 -2.91 33.85
C GLN A 465 -16.07 -3.40 33.05
N ASP A 466 -17.22 -2.77 33.23
CA ASP A 466 -18.47 -3.16 32.65
C ASP A 466 -19.04 -2.12 31.67
N PHE A 467 -18.54 -0.90 31.71
CA PHE A 467 -18.92 0.19 30.80
C PHE A 467 -17.78 1.23 30.70
N THR A 468 -17.87 2.06 29.66
CA THR A 468 -17.04 3.26 29.52
C THR A 468 -17.90 4.48 29.26
N ILE A 469 -17.37 5.66 29.57
CA ILE A 469 -17.97 6.95 29.26
C ILE A 469 -17.14 7.57 28.16
N ILE A 470 -17.77 8.07 27.10
CA ILE A 470 -17.08 8.68 25.97
C ILE A 470 -17.27 10.20 25.92
N SER A 471 -18.34 10.67 26.52
CA SER A 471 -18.55 12.12 26.70
C SER A 471 -19.36 12.41 27.94
N VAL A 472 -19.19 13.63 28.46
CA VAL A 472 -19.94 14.17 29.60
C VAL A 472 -20.61 15.45 29.17
N SER A 473 -21.87 15.61 29.55
CA SER A 473 -22.63 16.84 29.29
C SER A 473 -21.99 18.03 29.99
N LYS A 474 -21.79 19.12 29.24
CA LYS A 474 -21.35 20.41 29.79
C LYS A 474 -22.33 20.99 30.81
N ASN A 475 -23.59 20.57 30.76
CA ASN A 475 -24.63 21.07 31.68
C ASN A 475 -24.33 20.71 33.13
N ILE A 476 -23.51 19.67 33.41
CA ILE A 476 -23.02 19.30 34.72
C ILE A 476 -22.35 20.49 35.45
N PHE A 477 -21.64 21.34 34.71
CA PHE A 477 -20.93 22.48 35.27
C PHE A 477 -21.82 23.69 35.51
N ASN A 478 -23.13 23.62 35.19
CA ASN A 478 -24.09 24.70 35.46
C ASN A 478 -24.59 24.68 36.87
N ASP A 479 -24.51 23.55 37.55
CA ASP A 479 -24.94 23.35 38.94
C ASP A 479 -23.76 23.61 39.90
N THR A 480 -24.03 23.76 41.19
CA THR A 480 -22.95 23.85 42.20
C THR A 480 -22.17 22.53 42.20
N PRO A 481 -20.82 22.59 42.24
CA PRO A 481 -20.01 21.37 42.25
C PRO A 481 -20.42 20.45 43.40
N GLU A 482 -20.98 19.29 43.08
CA GLU A 482 -21.16 18.19 44.00
C GLU A 482 -19.92 17.30 43.94
N GLU A 483 -19.59 16.57 45.00
CA GLU A 483 -18.47 15.63 44.99
C GLU A 483 -18.74 14.42 44.07
N GLU A 484 -20.03 14.08 43.91
CA GLU A 484 -20.52 12.94 43.08
C GLU A 484 -21.73 13.34 42.25
N LEU A 485 -21.84 12.78 41.06
CA LEU A 485 -23.02 12.93 40.21
C LEU A 485 -23.91 11.70 40.35
N HIS A 486 -25.15 11.95 40.82
CA HIS A 486 -26.12 10.90 41.07
C HIS A 486 -27.33 11.04 40.11
N TYR A 487 -27.60 10.02 39.34
CA TYR A 487 -28.75 10.01 38.42
C TYR A 487 -29.59 8.75 38.65
N LYS A 488 -30.91 8.91 38.63
CA LYS A 488 -31.86 7.82 38.79
C LYS A 488 -32.97 7.92 37.75
N GLY A 489 -33.22 6.82 37.06
CA GLY A 489 -34.21 6.79 36.00
C GLY A 489 -34.46 5.39 35.46
N VAL A 490 -35.10 5.31 34.32
CA VAL A 490 -35.38 4.08 33.62
C VAL A 490 -34.69 4.08 32.26
N ALA A 491 -33.89 3.06 32.00
CA ALA A 491 -33.28 2.89 30.67
C ALA A 491 -34.31 2.30 29.71
N ALA A 492 -34.54 2.96 28.57
CA ALA A 492 -35.49 2.54 27.56
C ALA A 492 -35.10 2.91 26.14
N GLU A 493 -35.42 2.04 25.20
CA GLU A 493 -35.32 2.34 23.76
C GLU A 493 -36.43 3.34 23.37
N PRO A 494 -36.20 4.16 22.31
CA PRO A 494 -37.17 5.17 21.85
C PRO A 494 -38.56 4.63 21.58
N GLU A 495 -38.66 3.38 21.11
CA GLU A 495 -39.93 2.72 20.82
C GLU A 495 -40.73 2.34 22.10
N ASN A 496 -40.05 2.17 23.23
CA ASN A 496 -40.59 1.74 24.51
C ASN A 496 -40.93 2.90 25.47
N ILE A 497 -40.53 4.13 25.14
CA ILE A 497 -40.75 5.34 25.97
C ILE A 497 -42.23 5.58 26.22
N ILE A 498 -43.11 5.23 25.29
CA ILE A 498 -44.58 5.38 25.42
C ILE A 498 -45.15 4.56 26.58
N ASN A 499 -44.45 3.50 26.99
CA ASN A 499 -44.92 2.58 28.06
C ASN A 499 -44.41 3.01 29.45
N ILE A 500 -43.60 4.07 29.55
CA ILE A 500 -43.09 4.57 30.82
C ILE A 500 -44.19 5.36 31.55
N PRO A 501 -44.42 5.15 32.86
CA PRO A 501 -45.40 5.91 33.64
C PRO A 501 -45.14 7.43 33.59
N GLU A 502 -46.20 8.22 33.56
CA GLU A 502 -46.07 9.69 33.57
C GLU A 502 -45.28 10.20 34.78
N GLY A 503 -44.33 11.10 34.55
CA GLY A 503 -43.49 11.68 35.62
C GLY A 503 -42.22 10.88 35.95
N THR A 504 -41.98 9.75 35.28
CA THR A 504 -40.74 8.98 35.45
C THR A 504 -39.62 9.57 34.58
N GLU A 505 -38.46 9.78 35.17
CA GLU A 505 -37.23 10.14 34.44
C GLU A 505 -36.72 8.93 33.68
N PHE A 506 -36.18 9.13 32.47
CA PHE A 506 -35.65 8.04 31.66
C PHE A 506 -34.31 8.36 30.96
N PHE A 507 -33.52 7.30 30.71
CA PHE A 507 -32.29 7.32 29.92
C PHE A 507 -32.58 6.73 28.54
N SER A 508 -32.17 7.41 27.48
CA SER A 508 -32.35 6.88 26.12
C SER A 508 -31.33 5.79 25.80
N ILE A 509 -31.79 4.72 25.13
CA ILE A 509 -30.95 3.64 24.63
C ILE A 509 -30.95 3.72 23.11
N GLU A 510 -29.78 3.80 22.50
CA GLU A 510 -29.60 3.75 21.06
C GLU A 510 -28.76 2.53 20.65
N ARG A 511 -29.17 1.81 19.59
CA ARG A 511 -28.48 0.61 19.11
C ARG A 511 -27.35 0.91 18.11
N ASN A 512 -27.31 2.10 17.53
CA ASN A 512 -26.29 2.50 16.58
C ASN A 512 -25.71 3.85 16.97
N PHE A 513 -24.39 3.92 16.98
CA PHE A 513 -23.69 5.17 17.21
C PHE A 513 -23.76 6.06 15.96
N ASN A 514 -24.60 7.09 15.99
CA ASN A 514 -24.70 8.08 14.91
C ASN A 514 -23.76 9.27 15.11
N GLY A 515 -22.90 9.22 16.14
CA GLY A 515 -21.84 10.16 16.45
C GLY A 515 -22.23 11.36 17.33
N LEU A 516 -21.18 12.01 17.88
CA LEU A 516 -21.33 13.24 18.67
C LEU A 516 -21.83 14.39 17.78
N GLY A 517 -23.10 14.71 17.83
CA GLY A 517 -23.63 15.91 17.17
C GLY A 517 -24.89 15.75 16.35
N ASN A 518 -25.42 14.57 16.18
CA ASN A 518 -26.82 14.48 15.77
C ASN A 518 -27.68 14.76 17.00
N GLU A 519 -28.35 15.91 17.00
CA GLU A 519 -29.48 16.13 17.89
C GLU A 519 -30.36 14.87 17.75
N SER A 520 -30.41 14.04 18.82
CA SER A 520 -31.47 13.08 18.93
C SER A 520 -32.75 13.90 18.74
N GLN A 521 -33.42 13.72 17.63
CA GLN A 521 -34.77 14.28 17.50
C GLN A 521 -35.55 13.70 18.67
N ASN A 522 -35.72 14.52 19.68
CA ASN A 522 -36.53 14.22 20.83
C ASN A 522 -37.94 13.90 20.37
N THR A 523 -38.13 12.70 19.87
CA THR A 523 -39.43 12.15 19.55
C THR A 523 -40.06 11.62 20.82
N THR A 524 -40.18 12.46 21.84
CA THR A 524 -41.08 12.18 22.97
C THR A 524 -42.49 12.50 22.52
N ASN A 525 -43.17 11.48 22.04
CA ASN A 525 -44.63 11.56 21.81
C ASN A 525 -45.42 11.69 23.13
N ASN A 526 -44.76 11.74 24.27
CA ASN A 526 -45.38 11.94 25.55
C ASN A 526 -44.78 13.20 26.25
N PRO A 527 -45.46 14.35 26.22
CA PRO A 527 -44.96 15.60 26.76
C PRO A 527 -44.81 15.62 28.30
N ASN A 528 -45.26 14.58 28.98
CA ASN A 528 -45.24 14.49 30.45
C ASN A 528 -44.04 13.69 30.99
N ASN A 529 -43.27 13.01 30.15
CA ASN A 529 -42.04 12.32 30.57
C ASN A 529 -40.83 13.18 30.21
N LYS A 530 -39.99 13.42 31.21
CA LYS A 530 -38.78 14.21 31.10
C LYS A 530 -37.58 13.24 30.93
N ALA A 531 -36.85 13.35 29.82
CA ALA A 531 -35.57 12.68 29.73
C ALA A 531 -34.67 13.17 30.86
N VAL A 532 -34.00 12.25 31.56
CA VAL A 532 -32.93 12.62 32.48
C VAL A 532 -31.88 13.28 31.61
N SER A 533 -31.70 14.58 31.84
CA SER A 533 -30.99 15.47 30.96
C SER A 533 -29.70 14.84 30.45
N ASP A 534 -29.62 14.68 29.14
CA ASP A 534 -28.39 14.52 28.41
C ASP A 534 -27.60 13.22 28.63
N ILE A 535 -28.16 12.16 29.27
CA ILE A 535 -27.52 10.84 29.39
C ILE A 535 -28.10 9.84 28.40
N GLN A 536 -27.23 9.20 27.65
CA GLN A 536 -27.57 8.22 26.64
C GLN A 536 -26.74 6.95 26.78
N PHE A 537 -27.37 5.78 26.64
CA PHE A 537 -26.69 4.51 26.50
C PHE A 537 -26.58 4.16 25.02
N ILE A 538 -25.36 3.83 24.55
CA ILE A 538 -25.15 3.36 23.18
C ILE A 538 -24.77 1.89 23.24
N LEU A 539 -25.65 1.01 22.73
CA LEU A 539 -25.40 -0.42 22.65
C LEU A 539 -24.63 -0.73 21.37
N SER A 540 -23.33 -0.93 21.49
CA SER A 540 -22.43 -1.28 20.38
C SER A 540 -21.80 -2.65 20.64
N GLU A 541 -21.87 -3.56 19.67
CA GLU A 541 -21.18 -4.85 19.76
C GLU A 541 -19.66 -4.69 19.68
N GLY A 542 -18.92 -5.42 20.53
CA GLY A 542 -17.47 -5.47 20.49
C GLY A 542 -16.76 -4.25 21.12
N TYR A 543 -17.47 -3.39 21.81
CA TYR A 543 -16.88 -2.29 22.57
C TYR A 543 -16.41 -2.81 23.92
N ASN A 544 -15.11 -2.85 24.13
CA ASN A 544 -14.50 -3.36 25.38
C ASN A 544 -13.18 -2.61 25.69
N THR A 545 -13.17 -1.29 25.46
CA THR A 545 -11.96 -0.47 25.64
C THR A 545 -12.24 0.80 26.39
N ASN A 546 -11.34 1.16 27.31
CA ASN A 546 -11.33 2.45 27.95
C ASN A 546 -11.02 3.55 26.91
N THR A 547 -11.68 4.69 27.05
CA THR A 547 -11.48 5.83 26.14
C THR A 547 -11.37 7.09 26.99
N ASN A 548 -10.76 8.15 26.44
CA ASN A 548 -10.80 9.46 27.07
C ASN A 548 -12.23 10.01 27.05
N VAL A 549 -12.60 10.70 28.09
CA VAL A 549 -13.90 11.35 28.25
C VAL A 549 -13.78 12.80 27.79
N TYR A 550 -14.74 13.26 27.00
CA TYR A 550 -14.74 14.63 26.47
C TYR A 550 -16.02 15.38 26.85
N LEU A 551 -15.91 16.70 26.96
CA LEU A 551 -17.09 17.54 27.10
C LEU A 551 -17.92 17.55 25.82
N SER A 552 -19.24 17.37 25.97
CA SER A 552 -20.22 17.32 24.88
C SER A 552 -21.56 17.95 25.30
N GLU A 553 -22.55 17.86 24.43
CA GLU A 553 -23.95 18.20 24.74
C GLU A 553 -24.63 17.15 25.62
N SER A 554 -24.15 15.90 25.54
CA SER A 554 -24.70 14.77 26.28
C SER A 554 -23.64 13.89 26.92
N THR A 555 -24.00 13.25 28.04
CA THR A 555 -23.20 12.17 28.63
C THR A 555 -23.51 10.87 27.90
N ILE A 556 -22.51 10.26 27.29
CA ILE A 556 -22.64 9.03 26.52
C ILE A 556 -21.92 7.91 27.25
N ILE A 557 -22.69 6.87 27.59
CA ILE A 557 -22.25 5.66 28.30
C ILE A 557 -22.31 4.50 27.29
N VAL A 558 -21.21 3.76 27.16
CA VAL A 558 -21.15 2.55 26.31
C VAL A 558 -20.96 1.33 27.21
N PRO A 559 -22.02 0.52 27.38
CA PRO A 559 -21.95 -0.70 28.19
C PRO A 559 -21.18 -1.79 27.48
N PHE A 560 -20.40 -2.57 28.25
CA PHE A 560 -19.76 -3.79 27.79
C PHE A 560 -20.71 -4.99 27.86
N ASP A 561 -20.29 -6.14 27.38
CA ASP A 561 -21.16 -7.29 27.12
C ASP A 561 -22.11 -7.64 28.24
N ASN A 562 -21.67 -7.68 29.49
CA ASN A 562 -22.55 -8.05 30.61
C ASN A 562 -23.65 -7.03 30.87
N LEU A 563 -23.28 -5.74 30.96
CA LEU A 563 -24.24 -4.67 31.17
C LEU A 563 -25.10 -4.44 29.91
N ARG A 564 -24.52 -4.59 28.73
CA ARG A 564 -25.24 -4.50 27.45
C ARG A 564 -26.37 -5.51 27.35
N LEU A 565 -26.08 -6.77 27.66
CA LEU A 565 -27.12 -7.83 27.63
C LEU A 565 -28.29 -7.57 28.62
N GLU A 566 -28.01 -7.01 29.79
CA GLU A 566 -29.04 -6.63 30.75
C GLU A 566 -29.88 -5.45 30.22
N LEU A 567 -29.28 -4.46 29.59
CA LEU A 567 -30.01 -3.32 28.99
C LEU A 567 -30.84 -3.75 27.76
N GLU A 568 -30.31 -4.67 26.95
CA GLU A 568 -31.04 -5.23 25.79
C GLU A 568 -32.25 -6.10 26.20
N ALA A 569 -32.26 -6.66 27.40
CA ALA A 569 -33.39 -7.46 27.91
C ALA A 569 -34.65 -6.62 28.19
N GLY A 570 -34.57 -5.30 28.09
CA GLY A 570 -35.68 -4.37 28.12
C GLY A 570 -35.67 -3.37 29.27
N TYR A 571 -36.82 -2.78 29.59
CA TYR A 571 -37.03 -1.74 30.60
C TYR A 571 -36.37 -2.07 31.95
N ARG A 572 -35.45 -1.22 32.42
CA ARG A 572 -34.74 -1.40 33.68
C ARG A 572 -34.69 -0.11 34.49
N GLU A 573 -34.89 -0.19 35.81
CA GLU A 573 -34.53 0.90 36.71
C GLU A 573 -33.01 0.97 36.84
N VAL A 574 -32.44 2.16 36.57
CA VAL A 574 -31.01 2.41 36.55
C VAL A 574 -30.69 3.56 37.53
N GLU A 575 -29.66 3.35 38.32
CA GLU A 575 -29.05 4.37 39.16
C GLU A 575 -27.59 4.48 38.78
N ILE A 576 -27.14 5.71 38.48
CA ILE A 576 -25.80 5.98 37.94
C ILE A 576 -25.11 6.94 38.96
N ASP A 577 -24.00 6.47 39.51
CA ASP A 577 -23.14 7.24 40.41
C ASP A 577 -21.79 7.45 39.70
N LEU A 578 -21.38 8.70 39.48
CA LEU A 578 -20.12 9.04 38.86
C LEU A 578 -19.39 10.11 39.67
N ASP A 579 -18.06 10.02 39.76
CA ASP A 579 -17.27 11.11 40.30
C ASP A 579 -17.43 12.38 39.47
N TYR A 580 -17.29 13.52 40.10
CA TYR A 580 -17.32 14.80 39.37
C TYR A 580 -16.15 14.92 38.41
N PRO A 581 -16.36 15.24 37.11
CA PRO A 581 -15.30 15.25 36.14
C PRO A 581 -14.28 16.36 36.41
N GLU A 582 -12.98 15.98 36.40
CA GLU A 582 -11.90 16.93 36.53
C GLU A 582 -11.57 17.56 35.16
N MET A 583 -11.48 18.89 35.16
CA MET A 583 -11.06 19.65 33.98
C MET A 583 -9.55 19.56 33.76
N PRO A 584 -9.06 19.65 32.51
CA PRO A 584 -7.63 19.65 32.22
C PRO A 584 -6.90 20.78 32.89
N LYS A 585 -5.76 20.50 33.54
CA LYS A 585 -4.91 21.48 34.23
C LYS A 585 -3.86 22.08 33.30
N TYR A 586 -3.52 21.41 32.24
CA TYR A 586 -2.50 21.80 31.28
C TYR A 586 -3.08 21.89 29.83
N ASN A 587 -2.43 22.67 28.99
CA ASN A 587 -2.70 22.63 27.57
C ASN A 587 -2.09 21.38 26.96
N GLY A 588 -2.73 20.80 25.93
CA GLY A 588 -2.10 19.82 25.07
C GLY A 588 -1.00 20.48 24.23
N ARG A 589 -0.04 19.69 23.73
CA ARG A 589 1.10 20.20 22.96
C ARG A 589 1.49 19.26 21.85
N ASN A 590 1.39 19.71 20.60
CA ASN A 590 2.08 19.03 19.52
C ASN A 590 3.56 19.43 19.55
N ILE A 591 4.45 18.42 19.52
CA ILE A 591 5.90 18.62 19.58
C ILE A 591 6.46 18.35 18.19
N THR A 592 7.28 19.26 17.69
CA THR A 592 7.95 19.09 16.39
C THR A 592 9.45 19.15 16.53
N ALA A 593 10.16 18.26 15.84
CA ALA A 593 11.63 18.23 15.83
C ALA A 593 12.13 18.20 14.38
N PHE A 594 12.98 19.16 14.02
CA PHE A 594 13.45 19.34 12.66
C PHE A 594 14.91 18.92 12.48
N LEU A 595 15.18 18.18 11.42
CA LEU A 595 16.52 17.81 10.93
C LEU A 595 16.67 18.32 9.50
N PRO A 596 17.60 19.27 9.25
CA PRO A 596 17.79 19.80 7.92
C PRO A 596 18.40 18.75 6.97
N GLY A 597 17.94 18.75 5.72
CA GLY A 597 18.57 18.04 4.64
C GLY A 597 19.85 18.74 4.18
N LYS A 598 20.55 18.14 3.21
CA LYS A 598 21.78 18.70 2.65
C LYS A 598 21.51 20.09 2.04
N ASP A 599 22.29 21.07 2.47
CA ASP A 599 22.15 22.47 2.04
C ASP A 599 20.75 23.08 2.27
N LYS A 600 20.02 22.59 3.30
CA LYS A 600 18.69 23.06 3.70
C LYS A 600 18.70 23.70 5.08
N THR A 601 17.71 24.54 5.34
CA THR A 601 17.48 25.20 6.63
C THR A 601 16.03 25.04 7.09
N TYR A 602 15.73 25.52 8.30
CA TYR A 602 14.35 25.52 8.81
C TYR A 602 13.44 26.45 7.98
N GLU A 603 13.96 27.57 7.48
CA GLU A 603 13.21 28.55 6.67
C GLU A 603 13.04 28.08 5.21
N ASP A 604 14.00 27.29 4.68
CA ASP A 604 13.93 26.70 3.35
C ASP A 604 14.24 25.19 3.40
N PRO A 605 13.28 24.38 3.87
CA PRO A 605 13.47 22.94 4.04
C PRO A 605 13.48 22.17 2.73
N GLY A 606 13.05 22.76 1.62
CA GLY A 606 12.88 22.09 0.34
C GLY A 606 11.72 21.06 0.39
N GLU A 607 11.94 19.85 -0.12
CA GLU A 607 11.01 18.74 0.08
C GLU A 607 11.15 18.18 1.50
N LEU A 608 10.04 17.99 2.17
CA LEU A 608 9.98 17.67 3.58
C LEU A 608 9.40 16.27 3.80
N ILE A 609 10.00 15.51 4.68
CA ILE A 609 9.46 14.24 5.17
C ILE A 609 8.93 14.49 6.58
N LEU A 610 7.62 14.26 6.76
CA LEU A 610 6.98 14.32 8.06
C LEU A 610 6.82 12.90 8.60
N ILE A 611 7.24 12.67 9.84
CA ILE A 611 7.06 11.40 10.55
C ILE A 611 6.20 11.71 11.78
N GLY A 612 4.97 11.20 11.76
CA GLY A 612 3.99 11.41 12.81
C GLY A 612 3.88 10.22 13.75
N ALA A 613 3.76 10.49 15.04
CA ALA A 613 3.48 9.50 16.07
C ALA A 613 2.65 10.17 17.19
N SER A 614 1.59 9.53 17.66
CA SER A 614 0.88 10.00 18.85
C SER A 614 1.64 9.63 20.11
N TYR A 615 1.63 10.51 21.11
CA TYR A 615 2.22 10.24 22.43
C TYR A 615 1.21 10.25 23.57
N ASP A 616 0.02 10.76 23.31
CA ASP A 616 -1.09 10.72 24.25
C ASP A 616 -1.62 9.28 24.41
N GLY A 617 -2.33 9.07 25.49
CA GLY A 617 -2.97 7.80 25.79
C GLY A 617 -4.31 8.05 26.47
N VAL A 618 -4.81 7.06 27.20
CA VAL A 618 -6.03 7.19 28.00
C VAL A 618 -5.71 7.15 29.49
N HIS A 619 -6.64 7.63 30.31
CA HIS A 619 -6.48 7.64 31.76
C HIS A 619 -6.32 6.20 32.28
N ILE A 620 -5.32 6.02 33.15
CA ILE A 620 -5.07 4.75 33.85
C ILE A 620 -5.97 4.75 35.12
N ASN A 621 -7.02 3.98 35.07
CA ASN A 621 -7.72 3.59 36.28
C ASN A 621 -6.97 2.44 36.96
N GLU A 622 -7.37 2.02 38.17
CA GLU A 622 -6.75 0.97 38.98
C GLU A 622 -6.56 -0.41 38.27
N THR A 623 -6.83 -0.49 36.98
CA THR A 623 -6.51 -1.64 36.12
C THR A 623 -5.01 -1.72 35.90
N GLN A 624 -4.45 -2.90 35.87
CA GLN A 624 -3.00 -3.15 35.70
C GLN A 624 -2.44 -2.79 34.29
N SER A 625 -3.14 -1.98 33.50
CA SER A 625 -2.68 -1.55 32.17
C SER A 625 -1.59 -0.51 32.27
N THR A 626 -0.49 -0.69 31.52
CA THR A 626 0.58 0.29 31.40
C THR A 626 0.45 1.17 30.17
N HIS A 627 -0.59 0.97 29.35
CA HIS A 627 -0.78 1.64 28.06
C HIS A 627 0.48 1.60 27.19
N ALA A 628 1.11 0.43 27.15
CA ALA A 628 2.38 0.22 26.46
C ALA A 628 2.22 0.36 24.94
N MET A 629 1.10 -0.12 24.39
CA MET A 629 0.84 -0.07 22.95
C MET A 629 0.79 1.34 22.40
N THR A 630 0.10 2.25 23.10
CA THR A 630 -0.03 3.65 22.69
C THR A 630 1.27 4.44 22.83
N ALA A 631 2.23 3.96 23.63
CA ALA A 631 3.56 4.54 23.74
C ALA A 631 4.54 4.06 22.66
N THR A 632 4.25 2.95 21.98
CA THR A 632 5.16 2.37 20.98
C THR A 632 5.46 3.26 19.78
N PRO A 633 4.50 4.00 19.18
CA PRO A 633 4.79 4.91 18.07
C PRO A 633 5.82 5.98 18.46
N THR A 634 5.66 6.56 19.64
CA THR A 634 6.60 7.55 20.17
C THR A 634 7.98 6.95 20.42
N ALA A 635 8.07 5.77 21.03
CA ALA A 635 9.33 5.08 21.28
C ALA A 635 10.07 4.74 19.97
N ILE A 636 9.35 4.29 18.94
CA ILE A 636 9.92 4.06 17.61
C ILE A 636 10.45 5.36 17.01
N SER A 637 9.64 6.43 17.06
CA SER A 637 10.01 7.73 16.48
C SER A 637 11.24 8.34 17.16
N LEU A 638 11.37 8.21 18.48
CA LEU A 638 12.52 8.70 19.22
C LEU A 638 13.80 7.95 18.84
N GLU A 639 13.73 6.63 18.67
CA GLU A 639 14.89 5.84 18.23
C GLU A 639 15.26 6.14 16.77
N VAL A 640 14.29 6.25 15.87
CA VAL A 640 14.54 6.70 14.49
C VAL A 640 15.20 8.08 14.50
N ALA A 641 14.72 9.02 15.32
CA ALA A 641 15.32 10.34 15.45
C ALA A 641 16.78 10.24 15.94
N ARG A 642 17.05 9.41 16.97
CA ARG A 642 18.41 9.18 17.45
C ARG A 642 19.32 8.64 16.33
N MET A 643 18.88 7.64 15.60
CA MET A 643 19.66 7.03 14.52
C MET A 643 19.95 8.02 13.39
N LEU A 644 18.99 8.87 13.04
CA LEU A 644 19.19 9.89 12.02
C LEU A 644 20.11 11.02 12.48
N SER A 645 20.12 11.36 13.76
CA SER A 645 21.00 12.39 14.31
C SER A 645 22.49 12.01 14.29
N ILE A 646 22.79 10.69 14.37
CA ILE A 646 24.16 10.17 14.31
C ILE A 646 24.57 9.75 12.89
N ALA A 647 23.73 9.96 11.89
CA ALA A 647 24.02 9.62 10.50
C ALA A 647 25.27 10.37 10.01
N LYS A 648 26.18 9.65 9.36
CA LYS A 648 27.48 10.18 8.91
C LYS A 648 27.37 11.18 7.77
N GLU A 649 26.34 11.04 6.95
CA GLU A 649 26.09 11.91 5.81
C GLU A 649 24.72 12.60 5.97
N PRO A 650 24.64 13.88 5.63
CA PRO A 650 23.37 14.60 5.67
C PRO A 650 22.41 13.98 4.65
N LEU A 651 21.15 13.86 5.04
CA LEU A 651 20.09 13.39 4.18
C LEU A 651 19.81 14.37 3.04
N GLU A 652 19.34 13.90 1.90
CA GLU A 652 18.98 14.78 0.79
C GLU A 652 17.76 15.65 1.08
N LYS A 653 16.78 15.06 1.78
CA LYS A 653 15.53 15.74 2.16
C LYS A 653 15.54 16.09 3.64
N SER A 654 14.90 17.18 3.99
CA SER A 654 14.69 17.56 5.40
C SER A 654 13.65 16.64 6.04
N ILE A 655 13.83 16.33 7.33
CA ILE A 655 12.90 15.50 8.09
C ILE A 655 12.35 16.30 9.24
N GLN A 656 11.06 16.17 9.50
CA GLN A 656 10.40 16.72 10.65
C GLN A 656 9.61 15.61 11.35
N PHE A 657 9.97 15.32 12.59
CA PHE A 657 9.17 14.51 13.49
C PHE A 657 8.05 15.33 14.07
N ILE A 658 6.88 14.71 14.22
CA ILE A 658 5.71 15.33 14.85
C ILE A 658 5.16 14.34 15.86
N PHE A 659 5.15 14.76 17.13
CA PHE A 659 4.53 13.99 18.21
C PHE A 659 3.19 14.65 18.53
N TRP A 660 2.11 13.92 18.22
CA TRP A 660 0.75 14.39 18.36
C TRP A 660 0.23 14.20 19.78
N ASP A 661 -0.42 15.23 20.29
CA ASP A 661 -1.17 15.20 21.53
C ASP A 661 -2.67 15.24 21.24
N ASN A 662 -3.50 14.60 22.06
CA ASN A 662 -4.95 14.52 21.87
C ASN A 662 -5.39 13.88 20.53
N GLU A 663 -4.63 12.89 20.05
CA GLU A 663 -4.89 12.18 18.79
C GLU A 663 -5.69 10.90 19.00
N TYR A 664 -5.45 10.23 20.14
CA TYR A 664 -5.76 8.83 20.33
C TYR A 664 -7.25 8.48 20.20
N ASP A 665 -8.15 9.23 20.81
CA ASP A 665 -9.59 8.89 20.84
C ASP A 665 -10.40 9.50 19.69
N PHE A 666 -9.84 10.40 18.96
CA PHE A 666 -10.56 11.12 17.93
C PHE A 666 -10.93 10.24 16.71
N MET A 667 -10.25 9.13 16.53
CA MET A 667 -10.47 8.22 15.40
C MET A 667 -11.85 7.57 15.39
N LYS A 668 -12.44 7.33 16.56
CA LYS A 668 -13.78 6.74 16.66
C LYS A 668 -14.92 7.70 16.33
N TYR A 669 -14.65 9.00 16.37
CA TYR A 669 -15.68 10.04 16.29
C TYR A 669 -15.66 10.90 15.03
N SER A 670 -14.62 10.83 14.21
CA SER A 670 -14.49 11.66 13.01
C SER A 670 -15.49 11.35 11.89
N ASN A 671 -16.26 10.28 12.02
CA ASN A 671 -17.22 9.83 10.99
C ASN A 671 -18.60 10.50 11.06
N VAL A 672 -18.81 11.41 12.01
CA VAL A 672 -20.17 11.85 12.37
C VAL A 672 -20.80 12.82 11.42
N ASP A 673 -20.06 13.63 10.70
CA ASP A 673 -20.67 14.59 9.78
C ASP A 673 -19.87 15.01 8.54
N GLY A 674 -18.76 14.33 8.26
CA GLY A 674 -17.91 14.66 7.11
C GLY A 674 -17.22 16.04 7.20
N SER A 675 -17.30 16.72 8.35
CA SER A 675 -16.58 17.98 8.56
C SER A 675 -15.16 17.67 9.05
N TYR A 676 -14.20 17.93 8.19
CA TYR A 676 -12.78 17.85 8.51
C TYR A 676 -12.40 18.97 9.49
N ASP A 677 -11.92 18.59 10.67
CA ASP A 677 -11.36 19.59 11.58
C ASP A 677 -9.99 20.04 11.09
N TYR A 678 -9.93 21.20 10.45
CA TYR A 678 -8.69 21.80 9.92
C TYR A 678 -7.72 22.25 11.00
N ASN A 679 -8.01 22.04 12.27
CA ASN A 679 -7.20 22.57 13.39
C ASN A 679 -5.85 21.88 13.54
N ILE A 680 -5.71 20.60 13.22
CA ILE A 680 -4.39 19.96 13.24
C ILE A 680 -3.48 20.59 12.17
N THR A 681 -4.00 20.88 10.99
CA THR A 681 -3.24 21.58 9.95
C THR A 681 -2.94 23.02 10.27
N ARG A 682 -3.71 23.68 11.15
CA ARG A 682 -3.41 25.03 11.66
C ARG A 682 -2.32 25.01 12.73
N ASN A 683 -2.16 23.88 13.42
CA ASN A 683 -1.15 23.71 14.49
C ASN A 683 0.17 23.09 13.99
N ILE A 684 0.24 22.57 12.76
CA ILE A 684 1.53 22.48 12.06
C ILE A 684 1.91 23.93 11.72
N PRO A 685 3.16 24.35 11.85
CA PRO A 685 3.57 25.68 11.40
C PRO A 685 3.05 25.86 9.98
N VAL A 686 1.97 26.63 9.83
CA VAL A 686 1.17 26.76 8.59
C VAL A 686 2.04 27.20 7.42
N ASN A 687 3.14 27.87 7.73
CA ASN A 687 4.15 28.27 6.77
C ASN A 687 4.85 27.08 6.09
N MET A 688 4.93 25.91 6.74
CA MET A 688 5.52 24.71 6.16
C MET A 688 4.53 23.85 5.36
N ALA A 689 3.31 23.68 5.85
CA ALA A 689 2.34 22.78 5.23
C ALA A 689 1.71 23.31 3.93
N ILE A 690 1.61 24.63 3.75
CA ILE A 690 0.94 25.23 2.58
C ILE A 690 1.92 25.55 1.45
N SER A 691 3.19 25.82 1.76
CA SER A 691 4.19 26.28 0.78
C SER A 691 5.15 25.20 0.30
N HIS A 692 5.26 24.05 0.99
CA HIS A 692 6.27 23.04 0.71
C HIS A 692 5.66 21.69 0.31
N LYS A 693 6.34 20.98 -0.58
CA LYS A 693 6.03 19.60 -0.93
C LYS A 693 6.48 18.70 0.22
N TYR A 694 5.59 17.85 0.74
CA TYR A 694 5.94 16.92 1.81
C TYR A 694 5.38 15.52 1.61
N TYR A 695 6.06 14.55 2.22
CA TYR A 695 5.64 13.16 2.36
C TYR A 695 5.25 12.93 3.82
N TYR A 696 4.20 12.15 4.09
CA TYR A 696 3.77 11.89 5.44
C TYR A 696 3.80 10.39 5.77
N PHE A 697 4.54 10.05 6.83
CA PHE A 697 4.60 8.72 7.42
C PHE A 697 3.91 8.75 8.78
N ASP A 698 2.91 7.91 8.96
CA ASP A 698 2.21 7.76 10.22
C ASP A 698 2.63 6.45 10.89
N ILE A 699 3.14 6.54 12.11
CA ILE A 699 3.54 5.38 12.88
C ILE A 699 2.40 5.00 13.79
N SER A 700 1.80 3.84 13.53
CA SER A 700 0.81 3.22 14.38
C SER A 700 1.46 2.17 15.29
N TYR A 701 0.71 1.71 16.28
CA TYR A 701 1.23 0.70 17.20
C TYR A 701 1.44 -0.67 16.51
N PRO A 702 2.37 -1.50 17.01
CA PRO A 702 2.75 -2.78 16.38
C PRO A 702 1.74 -3.92 16.63
N GLY A 703 0.74 -3.75 17.51
CA GLY A 703 -0.19 -4.80 17.91
C GLY A 703 0.39 -5.77 18.94
N TYR A 704 -0.38 -6.79 19.30
CA TYR A 704 0.01 -7.79 20.29
C TYR A 704 1.06 -8.76 19.79
N SER A 705 1.69 -9.47 20.72
CA SER A 705 2.69 -10.50 20.41
C SER A 705 2.18 -11.63 19.51
N LYS A 706 0.87 -11.89 19.50
CA LYS A 706 0.23 -12.95 18.69
C LYS A 706 0.00 -12.55 17.22
N ASP A 707 -0.01 -11.27 16.91
CA ASP A 707 -0.20 -10.79 15.54
C ASP A 707 1.01 -11.10 14.67
N GLU A 708 0.83 -11.79 13.56
CA GLU A 708 1.93 -12.16 12.67
C GLU A 708 2.23 -11.13 11.58
N ASN A 709 1.25 -10.34 11.12
CA ASN A 709 1.39 -9.46 9.98
C ASN A 709 1.62 -8.00 10.39
N LEU A 710 2.51 -7.32 9.68
CA LEU A 710 2.65 -5.88 9.71
C LEU A 710 1.70 -5.26 8.68
N ASN A 711 0.95 -4.24 9.04
CA ASN A 711 0.01 -3.59 8.13
C ASN A 711 0.64 -2.33 7.53
N ILE A 712 0.52 -2.21 6.21
CA ILE A 712 0.77 -0.97 5.46
C ILE A 712 -0.59 -0.45 5.02
N ILE A 713 -0.93 0.76 5.43
CA ILE A 713 -2.22 1.36 5.15
C ILE A 713 -2.00 2.61 4.31
N THR A 714 -2.62 2.64 3.14
CA THR A 714 -2.58 3.78 2.22
C THR A 714 -3.98 4.33 2.03
N ALA A 715 -4.12 5.66 2.10
CA ALA A 715 -5.42 6.32 1.95
C ALA A 715 -5.84 6.39 0.48
N LYS A 716 -7.13 6.15 0.23
CA LYS A 716 -7.80 6.43 -1.05
C LYS A 716 -8.24 7.90 -1.14
N ALA A 717 -7.36 8.84 -0.83
CA ALA A 717 -7.68 10.26 -1.01
C ALA A 717 -7.82 10.57 -2.50
N GLN A 718 -8.95 11.16 -2.90
CA GLN A 718 -9.33 11.35 -4.32
C GLN A 718 -8.26 12.06 -5.18
N ILE A 719 -7.47 12.94 -4.57
CA ILE A 719 -6.49 13.76 -5.30
C ILE A 719 -5.12 13.06 -5.40
N ARG A 720 -4.75 12.23 -4.41
CA ARG A 720 -3.39 11.66 -4.29
C ARG A 720 -3.34 10.15 -4.04
N GLU A 721 -4.43 9.47 -4.31
CA GLU A 721 -4.57 8.01 -4.15
C GLU A 721 -3.39 7.24 -4.74
N LYS A 722 -2.93 7.67 -5.89
CA LYS A 722 -1.83 7.04 -6.62
C LYS A 722 -0.50 7.13 -5.90
N SER A 723 -0.10 8.33 -5.46
CA SER A 723 1.17 8.54 -4.75
C SER A 723 1.20 7.73 -3.46
N ASN A 724 0.09 7.72 -2.71
CA ASN A 724 -0.06 6.92 -1.51
C ASN A 724 0.09 5.42 -1.80
N TYR A 725 -0.55 4.95 -2.88
CA TYR A 725 -0.45 3.55 -3.31
C TYR A 725 0.99 3.14 -3.63
N LEU A 726 1.73 3.99 -4.33
CA LEU A 726 3.10 3.71 -4.78
C LEU A 726 4.12 3.74 -3.64
N MET A 727 3.95 4.67 -2.71
CA MET A 727 4.75 4.69 -1.49
C MET A 727 4.54 3.40 -0.67
N GLY A 728 3.30 2.93 -0.56
CA GLY A 728 2.99 1.63 0.03
C GLY A 728 3.65 0.47 -0.72
N LEU A 729 3.74 0.52 -2.06
CA LEU A 729 4.47 -0.49 -2.86
C LEU A 729 5.98 -0.48 -2.60
N GLY A 730 6.59 0.69 -2.44
CA GLY A 730 8.01 0.81 -2.10
C GLY A 730 8.31 0.15 -0.76
N MET A 731 7.51 0.44 0.26
CA MET A 731 7.62 -0.19 1.58
C MET A 731 7.37 -1.70 1.52
N GLU A 732 6.38 -2.16 0.77
CA GLU A 732 6.11 -3.58 0.52
C GLU A 732 7.32 -4.30 -0.07
N LYS A 733 7.96 -3.69 -1.07
CA LYS A 733 9.18 -4.23 -1.69
C LYS A 733 10.29 -4.39 -0.66
N ARG A 734 10.45 -3.41 0.23
CA ARG A 734 11.47 -3.46 1.29
C ARG A 734 11.16 -4.51 2.35
N LEU A 735 9.92 -4.61 2.80
CA LEU A 735 9.49 -5.65 3.75
C LEU A 735 9.71 -7.07 3.19
N LYS A 736 9.48 -7.28 1.89
CA LYS A 736 9.82 -8.54 1.22
C LYS A 736 11.32 -8.83 1.26
N GLN A 737 12.18 -7.84 1.10
CA GLN A 737 13.63 -7.99 1.19
C GLN A 737 14.09 -8.32 2.62
N MET A 738 13.37 -7.80 3.62
CA MET A 738 13.61 -8.08 5.05
C MET A 738 12.99 -9.40 5.52
N ASP A 739 12.28 -10.13 4.66
CA ASP A 739 11.51 -11.34 4.99
C ASP A 739 10.47 -11.11 6.10
N VAL A 740 9.85 -9.94 6.10
CA VAL A 740 8.80 -9.57 7.07
C VAL A 740 7.44 -9.92 6.50
N LYS A 741 6.61 -10.62 7.28
CA LYS A 741 5.20 -10.85 6.93
C LYS A 741 4.42 -9.55 7.03
N TYR A 742 3.71 -9.19 5.99
CA TYR A 742 2.93 -7.95 5.95
C TYR A 742 1.59 -8.16 5.26
N GLN A 743 0.69 -7.21 5.51
CA GLN A 743 -0.58 -7.09 4.84
C GLN A 743 -0.76 -5.64 4.39
N ARG A 744 -1.28 -5.44 3.20
CA ARG A 744 -1.48 -4.10 2.65
C ARG A 744 -2.96 -3.80 2.52
N PHE A 745 -3.34 -2.64 3.03
CA PHE A 745 -4.69 -2.08 2.94
C PHE A 745 -4.66 -0.80 2.13
N HIS A 746 -5.66 -0.65 1.29
CA HIS A 746 -5.91 0.59 0.56
C HIS A 746 -7.36 0.98 0.84
N ASN A 747 -7.57 1.81 1.84
CA ASN A 747 -8.87 2.08 2.43
C ASN A 747 -9.34 3.50 2.17
N ASP A 748 -10.66 3.70 2.16
CA ASP A 748 -11.27 5.03 2.05
C ASP A 748 -11.07 5.85 3.34
N TYR A 749 -10.80 5.17 4.47
CA TYR A 749 -10.55 5.76 5.77
C TYR A 749 -9.14 5.43 6.24
N THR A 750 -8.53 6.39 6.90
CA THR A 750 -7.19 6.28 7.45
C THR A 750 -7.22 5.90 8.92
N THR A 751 -6.09 5.48 9.45
CA THR A 751 -5.97 4.99 10.83
C THR A 751 -5.85 6.11 11.85
N THR A 752 -5.46 7.32 11.43
CA THR A 752 -5.26 8.45 12.33
C THR A 752 -5.89 9.73 11.79
N LYS A 753 -6.25 10.64 12.68
CA LYS A 753 -6.76 11.97 12.34
C LYS A 753 -5.69 12.79 11.61
N ALA A 754 -4.44 12.71 12.07
CA ALA A 754 -3.31 13.37 11.44
C ALA A 754 -3.14 12.90 9.99
N MET A 755 -3.21 11.59 9.75
CA MET A 755 -3.13 11.04 8.40
C MET A 755 -4.28 11.52 7.51
N ASN A 756 -5.51 11.60 8.02
CA ASN A 756 -6.66 12.10 7.27
C ASN A 756 -6.44 13.54 6.81
N ASN A 757 -5.96 14.40 7.68
CA ASN A 757 -5.77 15.82 7.39
C ASN A 757 -4.54 16.09 6.54
N LEU A 758 -3.41 15.44 6.85
CA LEU A 758 -2.14 15.67 6.17
C LEU A 758 -2.10 15.01 4.79
N SER A 759 -2.78 13.87 4.59
CA SER A 759 -2.82 13.20 3.29
C SER A 759 -3.45 14.04 2.18
N LEU A 760 -4.33 14.98 2.51
CA LEU A 760 -4.96 15.86 1.54
C LEU A 760 -3.96 16.78 0.81
N ASN A 761 -2.90 17.21 1.50
CA ASN A 761 -1.89 18.13 0.99
C ASN A 761 -0.51 17.49 0.77
N ALA A 762 -0.28 16.28 1.29
CA ALA A 762 0.97 15.54 1.10
C ALA A 762 1.18 15.12 -0.36
N LEU A 763 2.44 15.03 -0.80
CA LEU A 763 2.78 14.36 -2.06
C LEU A 763 2.40 12.88 -2.00
N SER A 764 2.63 12.27 -0.85
CA SER A 764 2.25 10.90 -0.55
C SER A 764 2.10 10.70 0.96
N SER A 765 1.24 9.77 1.38
CA SER A 765 1.07 9.42 2.79
C SER A 765 0.86 7.92 2.97
N VAL A 766 1.43 7.38 4.04
CA VAL A 766 1.31 5.97 4.41
C VAL A 766 1.32 5.83 5.94
N ALA A 767 0.47 4.95 6.47
CA ALA A 767 0.58 4.50 7.84
C ALA A 767 1.16 3.08 7.90
N ILE A 768 1.99 2.84 8.90
CA ILE A 768 2.62 1.55 9.15
C ILE A 768 2.40 1.13 10.58
N GLY A 769 1.92 -0.10 10.79
CA GLY A 769 1.61 -0.65 12.11
C GLY A 769 0.50 -1.67 12.07
N ASN A 770 -0.35 -1.69 13.10
CA ASN A 770 -1.54 -2.53 13.13
C ASN A 770 -2.81 -1.71 12.84
N SER A 771 -3.79 -2.30 12.15
CA SER A 771 -5.10 -1.69 11.91
C SER A 771 -6.13 -2.03 12.99
N SER A 772 -5.85 -3.02 13.85
CA SER A 772 -6.74 -3.45 14.92
C SER A 772 -6.47 -2.69 16.21
N THR A 773 -7.51 -2.13 16.79
CA THR A 773 -7.48 -1.51 18.13
C THR A 773 -7.81 -2.52 19.23
N GLU A 774 -7.99 -3.81 18.88
CA GLU A 774 -8.35 -4.85 19.82
C GLU A 774 -7.32 -4.95 20.95
N GLY A 775 -7.77 -4.78 22.18
CA GLY A 775 -7.01 -4.88 23.40
C GLY A 775 -6.13 -3.68 23.75
N VAL A 776 -6.01 -2.67 22.89
CA VAL A 776 -5.40 -1.40 23.26
C VAL A 776 -6.22 -0.77 24.40
N ASN A 777 -5.54 -0.29 25.44
CA ASN A 777 -6.15 0.25 26.67
C ASN A 777 -6.97 -0.77 27.50
N SER A 778 -6.75 -2.05 27.30
CA SER A 778 -7.32 -3.10 28.15
C SER A 778 -6.29 -3.60 29.18
N SER A 779 -6.69 -4.48 30.08
CA SER A 779 -5.77 -5.10 31.05
C SER A 779 -4.62 -5.88 30.42
N ILE A 780 -4.68 -6.19 29.13
CA ILE A 780 -3.61 -6.86 28.39
C ILE A 780 -2.64 -5.88 27.69
N ASP A 781 -2.89 -4.56 27.79
CA ASP A 781 -2.00 -3.52 27.25
C ASP A 781 -0.84 -3.25 28.22
N ILE A 782 0.03 -4.24 28.33
CA ILE A 782 1.22 -4.26 29.19
C ILE A 782 2.49 -4.51 28.38
N LEU A 783 3.64 -4.17 28.94
CA LEU A 783 4.94 -4.27 28.26
C LEU A 783 5.25 -5.67 27.74
N GLU A 784 4.86 -6.73 28.48
CA GLU A 784 5.11 -8.12 28.11
C GLU A 784 4.37 -8.56 26.86
N ASN A 785 3.27 -7.90 26.53
CA ASN A 785 2.44 -8.21 25.37
C ASN A 785 2.84 -7.42 24.12
N VAL A 786 3.74 -6.46 24.19
CA VAL A 786 4.21 -5.68 23.04
C VAL A 786 4.97 -6.59 22.07
N ASN A 787 4.65 -6.50 20.79
CA ASN A 787 5.36 -7.20 19.72
C ASN A 787 6.66 -6.47 19.36
N TYR A 788 7.72 -6.69 20.12
CA TYR A 788 9.03 -6.06 19.91
C TYR A 788 9.67 -6.36 18.56
N LYS A 789 9.36 -7.53 17.97
CA LYS A 789 9.82 -7.83 16.62
C LYS A 789 9.20 -6.89 15.60
N LYS A 790 7.88 -6.72 15.63
CA LYS A 790 7.21 -5.76 14.75
C LYS A 790 7.64 -4.32 15.01
N MET A 791 7.85 -3.96 16.28
CA MET A 791 8.37 -2.65 16.64
C MET A 791 9.74 -2.40 15.96
N LYS A 792 10.64 -3.39 15.96
CA LYS A 792 11.92 -3.35 15.23
C LYS A 792 11.68 -3.24 13.71
N ASP A 793 10.79 -4.03 13.16
CA ASP A 793 10.50 -4.05 11.73
C ASP A 793 9.92 -2.70 11.24
N ILE A 794 9.03 -2.07 12.02
CA ILE A 794 8.49 -0.73 11.74
C ILE A 794 9.62 0.32 11.76
N GLY A 795 10.42 0.35 12.82
CA GLY A 795 11.52 1.29 12.94
C GLY A 795 12.55 1.12 11.84
N GLN A 796 12.90 -0.12 11.49
CA GLN A 796 13.85 -0.42 10.44
C GLN A 796 13.36 0.02 9.05
N ILE A 797 12.09 -0.24 8.71
CA ILE A 797 11.57 0.15 7.40
C ILE A 797 11.48 1.68 7.26
N ILE A 798 11.13 2.38 8.33
CA ILE A 798 11.13 3.85 8.33
C ILE A 798 12.56 4.37 8.17
N LEU A 799 13.51 3.85 8.95
CA LEU A 799 14.91 4.24 8.88
C LEU A 799 15.50 3.98 7.48
N ASP A 800 15.23 2.81 6.90
CA ASP A 800 15.64 2.48 5.54
C ASP A 800 15.02 3.41 4.50
N THR A 801 13.75 3.74 4.66
CA THR A 801 13.06 4.67 3.76
C THR A 801 13.68 6.07 3.79
N MET A 802 14.15 6.53 4.96
CA MET A 802 14.77 7.85 5.12
C MET A 802 16.22 7.89 4.61
N THR A 803 16.95 6.79 4.74
CA THR A 803 18.41 6.75 4.49
C THR A 803 18.80 6.16 3.14
N MET A 804 17.95 5.33 2.55
CA MET A 804 18.17 4.76 1.22
C MET A 804 17.62 5.71 0.17
N ASN A 805 18.48 6.60 -0.35
CA ASN A 805 18.13 7.55 -1.39
C ASN A 805 17.48 6.86 -2.60
N SER A 806 16.46 7.49 -3.14
CA SER A 806 15.83 7.32 -4.45
C SER A 806 14.96 6.07 -4.70
N TYR A 807 15.09 4.96 -4.00
CA TYR A 807 14.37 3.72 -4.37
C TYR A 807 12.96 3.58 -3.79
N MET A 808 12.57 4.39 -2.80
CA MET A 808 11.27 4.30 -2.15
C MET A 808 10.39 5.55 -2.30
N MET A 809 11.00 6.71 -2.60
CA MET A 809 10.30 7.98 -2.69
C MET A 809 10.42 8.68 -4.05
N ASP A 810 11.31 8.20 -4.94
CA ASP A 810 11.45 8.70 -6.31
C ASP A 810 10.66 7.85 -7.32
#